data_ce5db4aa022a00273e8a6269c5135fab
#
_entry.id   ce5db4aa022a00273e8a6269c5135fab
#
_cell.length_a   1.000
_cell.length_b   1.000
_cell.length_c   1.000
_cell.angle_alpha   90.00
_cell.angle_beta   90.00
_cell.angle_gamma   90.00
#
_symmetry.space_group_name_H-M   'P 1'
#
loop_
_entity.id
_entity.type
_entity.pdbx_description
1 polymer ?
#
loop_
_entity_poly.entity_id
_entity_poly.type
_entity_poly.pdbx_seq_one_letter_code
_entity_poly.pdbx_strand_id
1 'polypeptide(L)'
;MKSCILWLACSLALLTTVTAEDFTFKTSTAQLTLDDRGFCTSLRDTAGGAEWVIEKLGPFFTLRKNGVNFPVTRLARLGANWRAEFGAAGVTADLQISPQPDFIRIQLVRLSSPDIESLELARLALRPLKRNGSWLGALWDERFAVALLGLSDCVNVTTGGGRLTATVYREFGLEGQGVALIATPTANFLKQIRAVEHECGLPSPKIDGVEAKQSPDVRTDYFFSNLTEQNADETIHYAKLGGFRYLMTYDGTWARSLGSYPINTNNFPRGEESLKAVVDKCHAAGLKVGMHMLTSFVGKNDPLVRPIPDARLLKDDHATLAADLDAKVQEITATAPLTSFPTEGAFYGAAKAGFDLQIDDEIIQYRAIGGTGTNSFLRCIRGFAGTKAAPHKTGTPIHHLAERYGSYLVDLRTTLKNEVSERIAGIINRCGFDMIYFDGGECNSANGPSWYWVSQQQRDICERVRRPLLVQGSGGTPWTWHWFTRGCCDDFAAIAPKQYLDWHKIADSWQAYRNSFMPAELGWWGFLAWAPHQPATTPDEVEFYAVRMLALDSPVSLETNLKALQQNGRTQEMLRLLGDFEQLRLNGTVPASIRDKLAIGEWHRIDNTFRPVNYAVTRISAGGECAVTNAEAAQPLQFRLQCVPGLAPLGAATNRVLLPAAEPLNLLAPSTKAAMPGALAARIEFTKAVGDQFSVFMVGQPSPATSGETVGKPLDLQHHRALAVHLCVTNAPPVGAPPPVLNFQLEAGGKVYRDYYVNLDFVGERTIILPEPTTERMLPEFRPAPANYAFKAAMYGFNYRSVIALNLRWMRAGPANFVCTVKQVEALAELDAPLKQPTLELGSDKFTLPVDLGTEDYAEFRDSTDVRVFDKQGKLLQTIHPPNRVPQLPANTSRIKLDATGGGSAKLTLITLGEPLKYSP
;
A
#
# COMPACT_ATOMS: atom_id res chain seq x y z
N MET A 1 34.42 -37.53 -87.98
CA MET A 1 35.10 -38.74 -87.58
C MET A 1 35.23 -38.78 -86.06
N LYS A 2 34.74 -39.83 -85.47
CA LYS A 2 34.93 -40.32 -84.07
C LYS A 2 34.27 -39.50 -82.94
N SER A 3 33.13 -40.04 -82.52
CA SER A 3 32.39 -39.88 -81.35
C SER A 3 33.17 -40.16 -80.07
N CYS A 4 32.98 -39.39 -78.97
CA CYS A 4 33.17 -39.84 -77.62
C CYS A 4 31.88 -39.51 -76.79
N ILE A 5 31.16 -40.56 -76.40
CA ILE A 5 30.02 -40.54 -75.60
C ILE A 5 30.50 -40.56 -74.11
N LEU A 6 30.21 -39.50 -73.30
CA LEU A 6 30.47 -39.44 -71.89
C LEU A 6 29.17 -39.74 -71.14
N TRP A 7 29.17 -40.83 -70.39
CA TRP A 7 28.13 -41.20 -69.50
C TRP A 7 28.12 -40.28 -68.21
N LEU A 8 27.05 -39.55 -68.05
CA LEU A 8 26.80 -38.79 -66.79
C LEU A 8 25.92 -39.67 -65.90
N ALA A 9 26.49 -40.22 -64.83
CA ALA A 9 25.75 -40.92 -63.79
C ALA A 9 25.07 -39.87 -62.89
N CYS A 10 23.77 -39.68 -62.99
CA CYS A 10 22.96 -38.96 -62.04
C CYS A 10 22.83 -39.73 -60.76
N SER A 11 23.60 -39.41 -59.71
CA SER A 11 23.33 -39.84 -58.33
C SER A 11 22.10 -39.08 -57.82
N LEU A 12 20.93 -39.71 -57.79
CA LEU A 12 19.74 -39.23 -57.13
C LEU A 12 19.99 -39.36 -55.61
N ALA A 13 20.41 -38.28 -54.97
CA ALA A 13 20.38 -38.20 -53.50
C ALA A 13 18.93 -38.16 -53.10
N LEU A 14 18.41 -39.23 -52.54
CA LEU A 14 17.15 -39.23 -51.78
C LEU A 14 17.34 -38.28 -50.58
N LEU A 15 16.85 -37.06 -50.70
CA LEU A 15 16.54 -36.23 -49.58
C LEU A 15 15.37 -36.90 -48.83
N THR A 16 15.69 -37.75 -47.84
CA THR A 16 14.73 -38.14 -46.85
C THR A 16 14.34 -36.86 -46.09
N THR A 17 13.20 -36.32 -46.39
CA THR A 17 12.54 -35.33 -45.52
C THR A 17 12.35 -36.02 -44.17
N VAL A 18 13.23 -35.77 -43.21
CA VAL A 18 12.98 -36.10 -41.83
C VAL A 18 11.77 -35.27 -41.43
N THR A 19 10.61 -35.90 -41.44
CA THR A 19 9.41 -35.28 -40.84
C THR A 19 9.71 -35.15 -39.34
N ALA A 20 9.70 -33.90 -38.84
CA ALA A 20 9.84 -33.60 -37.44
C ALA A 20 8.78 -34.44 -36.67
N GLU A 21 9.22 -35.17 -35.66
CA GLU A 21 8.30 -35.98 -34.83
C GLU A 21 7.65 -35.07 -33.80
N ASP A 22 6.32 -35.01 -33.83
CA ASP A 22 5.53 -34.24 -32.86
C ASP A 22 5.12 -35.12 -31.66
N PHE A 23 5.42 -34.67 -30.48
CA PHE A 23 5.06 -35.31 -29.22
C PHE A 23 3.83 -34.68 -28.59
N THR A 24 2.78 -35.42 -28.41
CA THR A 24 1.48 -34.96 -27.94
C THR A 24 1.16 -35.47 -26.56
N PHE A 25 0.79 -34.54 -25.66
CA PHE A 25 0.38 -34.77 -24.29
C PHE A 25 -1.08 -34.29 -24.11
N LYS A 26 -1.99 -35.19 -23.73
CA LYS A 26 -3.42 -34.92 -23.66
C LYS A 26 -3.93 -34.96 -22.23
N THR A 27 -4.76 -33.99 -21.86
CA THR A 27 -5.66 -34.02 -20.70
C THR A 27 -7.11 -34.20 -21.18
N SER A 28 -8.06 -34.16 -20.26
CA SER A 28 -9.49 -34.16 -20.63
C SER A 28 -9.91 -32.87 -21.36
N THR A 29 -9.20 -31.76 -21.17
CA THR A 29 -9.58 -30.42 -21.64
C THR A 29 -8.60 -29.81 -22.64
N ALA A 30 -7.37 -30.28 -22.72
CA ALA A 30 -6.36 -29.68 -23.58
C ALA A 30 -5.38 -30.71 -24.16
N GLN A 31 -4.72 -30.30 -25.23
CA GLN A 31 -3.63 -31.03 -25.90
C GLN A 31 -2.44 -30.11 -26.09
N LEU A 32 -1.31 -30.45 -25.47
CA LEU A 32 0.00 -29.84 -25.69
C LEU A 32 0.77 -30.65 -26.75
N THR A 33 1.40 -29.98 -27.73
CA THR A 33 2.28 -30.59 -28.73
C THR A 33 3.65 -29.93 -28.69
N LEU A 34 4.69 -30.72 -28.53
CA LEU A 34 6.11 -30.32 -28.65
C LEU A 34 6.73 -30.99 -29.88
N ASP A 35 7.56 -30.28 -30.65
CA ASP A 35 8.33 -30.88 -31.73
C ASP A 35 9.60 -31.60 -31.17
N ASP A 36 10.30 -32.33 -32.03
CA ASP A 36 11.55 -33.05 -31.72
C ASP A 36 12.71 -32.13 -31.33
N ARG A 37 12.60 -30.82 -31.54
CA ARG A 37 13.53 -29.79 -31.04
C ARG A 37 13.17 -29.28 -29.67
N GLY A 38 12.02 -29.70 -29.11
CA GLY A 38 11.52 -29.25 -27.83
C GLY A 38 10.83 -27.89 -27.85
N PHE A 39 10.26 -27.48 -29.00
CA PHE A 39 9.46 -26.26 -29.10
C PHE A 39 7.97 -26.60 -28.94
N CYS A 40 7.25 -25.74 -28.26
CA CYS A 40 5.79 -25.87 -28.16
C CYS A 40 5.14 -25.39 -29.47
N THR A 41 4.62 -26.31 -30.26
CA THR A 41 3.99 -26.01 -31.56
C THR A 41 2.50 -25.83 -31.46
N SER A 42 1.85 -26.38 -30.40
CA SER A 42 0.39 -26.26 -30.20
C SER A 42 0.00 -26.43 -28.73
N LEU A 43 -0.96 -25.64 -28.31
CA LEU A 43 -1.76 -25.85 -27.10
C LEU A 43 -3.23 -25.62 -27.48
N ARG A 44 -3.99 -26.73 -27.62
CA ARG A 44 -5.36 -26.69 -28.09
C ARG A 44 -6.35 -27.10 -27.02
N ASP A 45 -7.49 -26.44 -26.99
CA ASP A 45 -8.69 -26.90 -26.33
C ASP A 45 -9.24 -28.16 -27.07
N THR A 46 -9.48 -29.24 -26.34
CA THR A 46 -10.01 -30.52 -26.90
C THR A 46 -11.47 -30.44 -27.33
N ALA A 47 -12.25 -29.54 -26.73
CA ALA A 47 -13.69 -29.40 -27.00
C ALA A 47 -13.96 -28.51 -28.24
N GLY A 48 -13.27 -27.36 -28.33
CA GLY A 48 -13.51 -26.37 -29.37
C GLY A 48 -12.40 -26.30 -30.44
N GLY A 49 -11.27 -27.00 -30.25
CA GLY A 49 -10.13 -27.01 -31.18
C GLY A 49 -9.38 -25.66 -31.27
N ALA A 50 -9.68 -24.73 -30.39
CA ALA A 50 -9.03 -23.40 -30.39
C ALA A 50 -7.56 -23.50 -30.02
N GLU A 51 -6.70 -22.83 -30.81
CA GLU A 51 -5.26 -22.74 -30.60
C GLU A 51 -4.90 -21.56 -29.68
N TRP A 52 -4.12 -21.81 -28.61
CA TRP A 52 -3.80 -20.81 -27.60
C TRP A 52 -2.34 -20.33 -27.62
N VAL A 53 -1.45 -20.96 -28.37
CA VAL A 53 -0.07 -20.48 -28.51
C VAL A 53 0.09 -19.58 -29.74
N ILE A 54 1.16 -18.77 -29.75
CA ILE A 54 1.51 -17.88 -30.88
C ILE A 54 2.32 -18.68 -31.88
N GLU A 55 2.12 -18.48 -33.22
CA GLU A 55 2.74 -19.27 -34.29
C GLU A 55 4.29 -19.28 -34.35
N LYS A 56 4.96 -18.30 -33.73
CA LYS A 56 6.44 -18.25 -33.67
C LYS A 56 6.89 -18.40 -32.23
N LEU A 57 7.05 -19.62 -31.77
CA LEU A 57 7.40 -19.91 -30.39
C LEU A 57 8.90 -20.00 -30.15
N GLY A 58 9.29 -19.55 -28.96
CA GLY A 58 10.58 -19.88 -28.36
C GLY A 58 10.60 -21.31 -27.83
N PRO A 59 11.76 -21.79 -27.37
CA PRO A 59 11.92 -23.12 -26.82
C PRO A 59 11.05 -23.32 -25.57
N PHE A 60 10.50 -24.53 -25.39
CA PHE A 60 9.71 -24.86 -24.20
C PHE A 60 10.60 -25.03 -22.96
N PHE A 61 11.83 -25.49 -23.17
CA PHE A 61 12.87 -25.64 -22.13
C PHE A 61 14.05 -24.74 -22.44
N THR A 62 14.59 -24.05 -21.43
CA THR A 62 15.79 -23.21 -21.56
C THR A 62 16.69 -23.41 -20.35
N LEU A 63 17.95 -23.71 -20.57
CA LEU A 63 18.98 -23.87 -19.54
C LEU A 63 19.86 -22.62 -19.47
N ARG A 64 20.23 -22.18 -18.26
CA ARG A 64 21.20 -21.11 -18.06
C ARG A 64 22.51 -21.66 -17.46
N LYS A 65 23.62 -21.31 -18.08
CA LYS A 65 24.96 -21.70 -17.63
C LYS A 65 25.96 -20.59 -17.96
N ASN A 66 26.82 -20.23 -17.01
CA ASN A 66 27.80 -19.15 -17.14
C ASN A 66 27.19 -17.81 -17.66
N GLY A 67 26.04 -17.46 -17.16
CA GLY A 67 25.31 -16.22 -17.55
C GLY A 67 24.65 -16.28 -18.93
N VAL A 68 24.77 -17.39 -19.69
CA VAL A 68 24.24 -17.56 -21.04
C VAL A 68 23.04 -18.50 -21.04
N ASN A 69 22.00 -18.15 -21.80
CA ASN A 69 20.82 -18.98 -21.99
C ASN A 69 21.03 -19.94 -23.20
N PHE A 70 20.81 -21.22 -22.98
CA PHE A 70 20.87 -22.26 -23.98
C PHE A 70 19.47 -22.86 -24.17
N PRO A 71 18.85 -22.65 -25.32
CA PRO A 71 17.57 -23.30 -25.64
C PRO A 71 17.77 -24.81 -25.81
N VAL A 72 16.73 -25.58 -25.58
CA VAL A 72 16.67 -26.98 -25.96
C VAL A 72 16.90 -27.12 -27.48
N THR A 73 17.67 -28.10 -27.89
CA THR A 73 18.01 -28.36 -29.31
C THR A 73 17.42 -29.67 -29.81
N ARG A 74 17.11 -30.58 -28.89
CA ARG A 74 16.48 -31.87 -29.20
C ARG A 74 15.68 -32.37 -28.00
N LEU A 75 14.51 -32.90 -28.26
CA LEU A 75 13.67 -33.64 -27.30
C LEU A 75 13.48 -35.05 -27.83
N ALA A 76 13.76 -36.05 -27.02
CA ALA A 76 13.65 -37.47 -27.42
C ALA A 76 13.07 -38.31 -26.30
N ARG A 77 12.33 -39.35 -26.62
CA ARG A 77 11.79 -40.29 -25.64
C ARG A 77 12.90 -41.20 -25.11
N LEU A 78 12.94 -41.35 -23.78
CA LEU A 78 13.91 -42.22 -23.07
C LEU A 78 13.13 -43.14 -22.12
N GLY A 79 12.64 -44.26 -22.65
CA GLY A 79 11.79 -45.16 -21.88
C GLY A 79 10.49 -44.50 -21.46
N ALA A 80 10.27 -44.39 -20.13
CA ALA A 80 9.13 -43.67 -19.54
C ALA A 80 9.37 -42.15 -19.44
N ASN A 81 10.62 -41.70 -19.61
CA ASN A 81 11.04 -40.31 -19.49
C ASN A 81 11.28 -39.66 -20.87
N TRP A 82 11.61 -38.36 -20.83
CA TRP A 82 12.01 -37.58 -21.99
C TRP A 82 13.38 -36.96 -21.73
N ARG A 83 14.25 -36.94 -22.71
CA ARG A 83 15.56 -36.29 -22.64
C ARG A 83 15.56 -35.04 -23.48
N ALA A 84 15.79 -33.92 -22.81
CA ALA A 84 16.04 -32.62 -23.44
C ALA A 84 17.57 -32.42 -23.55
N GLU A 85 18.07 -32.16 -24.75
CA GLU A 85 19.47 -31.89 -25.01
C GLU A 85 19.69 -30.37 -25.23
N PHE A 86 20.69 -29.81 -24.57
CA PHE A 86 21.11 -28.41 -24.68
C PHE A 86 22.51 -28.40 -25.34
N GLY A 87 22.53 -28.63 -26.66
CA GLY A 87 23.72 -28.98 -27.42
C GLY A 87 24.96 -28.10 -27.18
N ALA A 88 24.82 -26.79 -27.32
CA ALA A 88 25.93 -25.85 -27.10
C ALA A 88 26.39 -25.76 -25.63
N ALA A 89 25.55 -26.11 -24.66
CA ALA A 89 25.93 -26.19 -23.25
C ALA A 89 26.57 -27.52 -22.86
N GLY A 90 26.45 -28.57 -23.70
CA GLY A 90 26.90 -29.93 -23.42
C GLY A 90 26.14 -30.59 -22.24
N VAL A 91 24.91 -30.23 -22.00
CA VAL A 91 24.09 -30.70 -20.88
C VAL A 91 22.82 -31.37 -21.37
N THR A 92 22.39 -32.44 -20.71
CA THR A 92 21.09 -33.07 -20.92
C THR A 92 20.27 -33.09 -19.64
N ALA A 93 18.94 -32.95 -19.79
CA ALA A 93 17.97 -33.07 -18.69
C ALA A 93 17.01 -34.23 -19.00
N ASP A 94 16.92 -35.21 -18.09
CA ASP A 94 15.90 -36.23 -18.14
C ASP A 94 14.66 -35.75 -17.39
N LEU A 95 13.52 -35.68 -18.10
CA LEU A 95 12.27 -35.12 -17.65
C LEU A 95 11.21 -36.24 -17.62
N GLN A 96 10.37 -36.25 -16.59
CA GLN A 96 9.13 -37.02 -16.61
C GLN A 96 8.01 -36.08 -17.05
N ILE A 97 7.41 -36.29 -18.22
CA ILE A 97 6.23 -35.57 -18.71
C ILE A 97 5.06 -36.55 -18.68
N SER A 98 4.15 -36.36 -17.73
CA SER A 98 3.05 -37.27 -17.44
C SER A 98 1.70 -36.56 -17.57
N PRO A 99 0.94 -36.78 -18.65
CA PRO A 99 -0.41 -36.25 -18.73
C PRO A 99 -1.33 -36.99 -17.73
N GLN A 100 -2.06 -36.19 -16.95
CA GLN A 100 -3.12 -36.62 -16.05
C GLN A 100 -4.49 -36.20 -16.65
N PRO A 101 -5.64 -36.64 -16.14
CA PRO A 101 -6.93 -36.18 -16.64
C PRO A 101 -7.11 -34.65 -16.61
N ASP A 102 -6.61 -33.98 -15.57
CA ASP A 102 -6.85 -32.56 -15.29
C ASP A 102 -5.62 -31.64 -15.54
N PHE A 103 -4.41 -32.19 -15.69
CA PHE A 103 -3.17 -31.40 -15.87
C PHE A 103 -2.05 -32.24 -16.51
N ILE A 104 -1.00 -31.56 -16.97
CA ILE A 104 0.26 -32.22 -17.41
C ILE A 104 1.32 -31.97 -16.35
N ARG A 105 1.82 -33.01 -15.71
CA ARG A 105 2.94 -32.94 -14.77
C ARG A 105 4.26 -32.99 -15.53
N ILE A 106 5.16 -32.06 -15.26
CA ILE A 106 6.51 -31.99 -15.81
C ILE A 106 7.46 -31.95 -14.63
N GLN A 107 8.35 -32.94 -14.52
CA GLN A 107 9.29 -33.05 -13.39
C GLN A 107 10.70 -33.30 -13.89
N LEU A 108 11.69 -32.60 -13.35
CA LEU A 108 13.11 -32.87 -13.59
C LEU A 108 13.55 -34.07 -12.78
N VAL A 109 13.92 -35.14 -13.49
CA VAL A 109 14.37 -36.38 -12.87
C VAL A 109 15.88 -36.34 -12.63
N ARG A 110 16.66 -35.92 -13.67
CA ARG A 110 18.12 -35.94 -13.63
C ARG A 110 18.73 -34.93 -14.58
N LEU A 111 19.86 -34.39 -14.19
CA LEU A 111 20.76 -33.59 -15.02
C LEU A 111 22.09 -34.32 -15.25
N SER A 112 22.63 -34.22 -16.48
CA SER A 112 23.97 -34.80 -16.79
C SER A 112 25.11 -34.00 -16.12
N SER A 113 24.83 -32.72 -15.73
CA SER A 113 25.76 -31.88 -15.00
C SER A 113 24.99 -30.97 -14.06
N PRO A 114 25.34 -30.88 -12.77
CA PRO A 114 24.75 -29.93 -11.82
C PRO A 114 25.29 -28.50 -12.00
N ASP A 115 26.30 -28.29 -12.85
CA ASP A 115 26.93 -26.98 -13.08
C ASP A 115 26.13 -26.14 -14.07
N ILE A 116 24.91 -25.81 -13.67
CA ILE A 116 24.02 -24.89 -14.36
C ILE A 116 23.45 -23.92 -13.31
N GLU A 117 23.00 -22.73 -13.74
CA GLU A 117 22.40 -21.73 -12.86
C GLU A 117 20.90 -22.00 -12.67
N SER A 118 20.20 -22.30 -13.77
CA SER A 118 18.76 -22.54 -13.77
C SER A 118 18.29 -23.36 -14.97
N LEU A 119 17.09 -23.92 -14.85
CA LEU A 119 16.38 -24.59 -15.92
C LEU A 119 14.90 -24.12 -15.94
N GLU A 120 14.45 -23.58 -17.05
CA GLU A 120 13.01 -23.40 -17.32
C GLU A 120 12.40 -24.78 -17.60
N LEU A 121 11.52 -25.23 -16.72
CA LEU A 121 10.77 -26.50 -16.85
C LEU A 121 9.59 -26.38 -17.81
N ALA A 122 9.07 -25.17 -18.00
CA ALA A 122 8.03 -24.86 -18.95
C ALA A 122 8.09 -23.38 -19.30
N ARG A 123 7.94 -23.10 -20.60
CA ARG A 123 7.80 -21.74 -21.11
C ARG A 123 6.74 -21.74 -22.20
N LEU A 124 5.70 -20.93 -22.00
CA LEU A 124 4.58 -20.79 -22.92
C LEU A 124 4.43 -19.31 -23.33
N ALA A 125 4.28 -19.04 -24.61
CA ALA A 125 3.86 -17.77 -25.15
C ALA A 125 2.45 -17.92 -25.68
N LEU A 126 1.49 -17.27 -25.05
CA LEU A 126 0.07 -17.45 -25.32
C LEU A 126 -0.49 -16.30 -26.14
N ARG A 127 -1.54 -16.59 -26.90
CA ARG A 127 -2.39 -15.56 -27.48
C ARG A 127 -2.92 -14.66 -26.36
N PRO A 128 -3.23 -13.39 -26.66
CA PRO A 128 -3.69 -12.47 -25.62
C PRO A 128 -4.89 -13.01 -24.85
N LEU A 129 -4.69 -13.22 -23.55
CA LEU A 129 -5.72 -13.49 -22.56
C LEU A 129 -5.88 -12.23 -21.71
N LYS A 130 -7.11 -11.83 -21.42
CA LYS A 130 -7.41 -10.49 -20.87
C LYS A 130 -6.90 -10.29 -19.45
N ARG A 131 -6.73 -11.35 -18.67
CA ARG A 131 -6.47 -11.30 -17.24
C ARG A 131 -5.17 -12.00 -16.89
N ASN A 132 -4.39 -11.31 -16.05
CA ASN A 132 -3.14 -11.82 -15.50
C ASN A 132 -3.32 -12.09 -14.00
N GLY A 133 -3.27 -13.37 -13.61
CA GLY A 133 -3.28 -13.85 -12.23
C GLY A 133 -1.88 -14.13 -11.73
N SER A 134 -1.08 -13.09 -11.48
CA SER A 134 0.34 -13.22 -11.11
C SER A 134 0.57 -13.97 -9.80
N TRP A 135 -0.35 -13.86 -8.83
CA TRP A 135 -0.29 -14.60 -7.56
C TRP A 135 -0.58 -16.10 -7.71
N LEU A 136 -1.17 -16.51 -8.84
CA LEU A 136 -1.49 -17.91 -9.11
C LEU A 136 -0.59 -18.53 -10.19
N GLY A 137 0.12 -17.68 -10.98
CA GLY A 137 0.82 -18.16 -12.16
C GLY A 137 -0.13 -18.50 -13.32
N ALA A 138 -1.18 -17.69 -13.56
CA ALA A 138 -2.22 -17.93 -14.54
C ALA A 138 -2.45 -16.76 -15.50
N LEU A 139 -2.77 -17.09 -16.76
CA LEU A 139 -3.34 -16.17 -17.74
C LEU A 139 -4.70 -16.72 -18.19
N TRP A 140 -5.74 -15.86 -18.26
CA TRP A 140 -7.08 -16.33 -18.55
C TRP A 140 -8.02 -15.24 -19.11
N ASP A 141 -9.11 -15.68 -19.71
CA ASP A 141 -10.27 -14.85 -20.05
C ASP A 141 -11.57 -15.59 -19.65
N GLU A 142 -12.72 -15.13 -20.04
CA GLU A 142 -14.00 -15.72 -19.73
C GLU A 142 -14.20 -17.13 -20.34
N ARG A 143 -13.39 -17.52 -21.31
CA ARG A 143 -13.50 -18.79 -22.07
C ARG A 143 -12.50 -19.83 -21.60
N PHE A 144 -11.23 -19.41 -21.40
CA PHE A 144 -10.12 -20.33 -21.23
C PHE A 144 -9.08 -19.80 -20.23
N ALA A 145 -8.46 -20.71 -19.49
CA ALA A 145 -7.41 -20.42 -18.53
C ALA A 145 -6.21 -21.34 -18.76
N VAL A 146 -5.00 -20.77 -18.65
CA VAL A 146 -3.75 -21.52 -18.69
C VAL A 146 -2.94 -21.12 -17.46
N ALA A 147 -2.44 -22.09 -16.70
CA ALA A 147 -1.63 -21.86 -15.52
C ALA A 147 -0.44 -22.83 -15.44
N LEU A 148 0.61 -22.36 -14.81
CA LEU A 148 1.72 -23.18 -14.32
C LEU A 148 1.69 -23.15 -12.78
N LEU A 149 1.57 -24.30 -12.15
CA LEU A 149 1.63 -24.44 -10.69
C LEU A 149 2.93 -25.13 -10.28
N GLY A 150 3.79 -24.45 -9.53
CA GLY A 150 4.98 -25.09 -8.96
C GLY A 150 4.60 -26.22 -8.02
N LEU A 151 5.23 -27.37 -8.13
CA LEU A 151 4.97 -28.52 -7.26
C LEU A 151 5.76 -28.46 -5.93
N SER A 152 6.52 -27.39 -5.76
CA SER A 152 7.21 -27.04 -4.52
C SER A 152 7.47 -25.53 -4.50
N ASP A 153 7.84 -25.00 -3.33
CA ASP A 153 8.29 -23.61 -3.17
C ASP A 153 9.68 -23.30 -3.74
N CYS A 154 10.33 -24.30 -4.33
CA CYS A 154 11.60 -24.13 -5.07
C CYS A 154 11.39 -23.85 -6.57
N VAL A 155 10.15 -23.77 -7.04
CA VAL A 155 9.82 -23.46 -8.43
C VAL A 155 9.30 -22.02 -8.53
N ASN A 156 10.04 -21.18 -9.24
CA ASN A 156 9.63 -19.81 -9.52
C ASN A 156 8.69 -19.76 -10.73
N VAL A 157 7.44 -19.43 -10.51
CA VAL A 157 6.46 -19.25 -11.58
C VAL A 157 6.25 -17.75 -11.83
N THR A 158 6.37 -17.33 -13.08
CA THR A 158 6.19 -15.93 -13.48
C THR A 158 5.21 -15.77 -14.63
N THR A 159 4.48 -14.66 -14.61
CA THR A 159 3.56 -14.25 -15.67
C THR A 159 3.94 -12.86 -16.19
N GLY A 160 3.85 -12.62 -17.48
CA GLY A 160 4.12 -11.29 -18.03
C GLY A 160 4.19 -11.29 -19.56
N GLY A 161 3.67 -10.24 -20.19
CA GLY A 161 3.71 -10.06 -21.65
C GLY A 161 3.08 -11.23 -22.43
N GLY A 162 2.04 -11.88 -21.92
CA GLY A 162 1.43 -13.06 -22.53
C GLY A 162 2.23 -14.35 -22.36
N ARG A 163 3.20 -14.38 -21.43
CA ARG A 163 4.06 -15.55 -21.18
C ARG A 163 3.83 -16.11 -19.78
N LEU A 164 3.94 -17.43 -19.71
CA LEU A 164 4.04 -18.20 -18.46
C LEU A 164 5.39 -18.92 -18.46
N THR A 165 6.11 -18.86 -17.33
CA THR A 165 7.40 -19.53 -17.18
C THR A 165 7.48 -20.17 -15.79
N ALA A 166 7.98 -21.40 -15.72
CA ALA A 166 8.32 -22.09 -14.47
C ALA A 166 9.80 -22.41 -14.48
N THR A 167 10.57 -21.88 -13.53
CA THR A 167 12.02 -21.97 -13.48
C THR A 167 12.49 -22.56 -12.15
N VAL A 168 13.45 -23.47 -12.20
CA VAL A 168 14.17 -23.99 -11.05
C VAL A 168 15.61 -23.52 -11.05
N TYR A 169 16.20 -23.33 -9.86
CA TYR A 169 17.51 -22.74 -9.68
C TYR A 169 18.40 -23.67 -8.86
N ARG A 170 19.71 -23.72 -9.20
CA ARG A 170 20.69 -24.53 -8.48
C ARG A 170 20.74 -24.24 -6.98
N GLU A 171 20.58 -22.97 -6.63
CA GLU A 171 20.62 -22.50 -5.24
C GLU A 171 19.56 -23.18 -4.36
N PHE A 172 18.39 -23.52 -4.94
CA PHE A 172 17.24 -24.09 -4.21
C PHE A 172 16.99 -25.56 -4.53
N GLY A 173 17.91 -26.20 -5.30
CA GLY A 173 17.76 -27.56 -5.75
C GLY A 173 17.11 -27.67 -7.12
N LEU A 174 17.65 -28.52 -7.97
CA LEU A 174 17.20 -28.68 -9.35
C LEU A 174 16.42 -30.00 -9.53
N GLU A 175 17.04 -31.14 -9.24
CA GLU A 175 16.45 -32.47 -9.45
C GLU A 175 15.28 -32.71 -8.48
N GLY A 176 14.26 -33.39 -8.94
CA GLY A 176 13.05 -33.66 -8.18
C GLY A 176 12.00 -32.53 -8.27
N GLN A 177 12.38 -31.32 -8.71
CA GLN A 177 11.44 -30.21 -8.85
C GLN A 177 10.53 -30.41 -10.06
N GLY A 178 9.31 -29.84 -9.97
CA GLY A 178 8.34 -30.03 -11.03
C GLY A 178 7.29 -28.92 -11.09
N VAL A 179 6.54 -28.93 -12.17
CA VAL A 179 5.43 -27.99 -12.44
C VAL A 179 4.23 -28.75 -13.02
N ALA A 180 3.01 -28.34 -12.66
CA ALA A 180 1.78 -28.76 -13.30
C ALA A 180 1.31 -27.69 -14.29
N LEU A 181 1.08 -28.09 -15.54
CA LEU A 181 0.44 -27.26 -16.56
C LEU A 181 -1.05 -27.58 -16.60
N ILE A 182 -1.88 -26.59 -16.31
CA ILE A 182 -3.33 -26.60 -16.48
C ILE A 182 -3.68 -25.79 -17.73
N ALA A 183 -4.54 -26.33 -18.59
CA ALA A 183 -5.13 -25.62 -19.71
C ALA A 183 -6.57 -26.10 -19.89
N THR A 184 -7.55 -25.20 -19.68
CA THR A 184 -8.94 -25.62 -19.50
C THR A 184 -9.93 -24.49 -19.74
N PRO A 185 -11.19 -24.77 -20.10
CA PRO A 185 -12.26 -23.79 -19.98
C PRO A 185 -12.31 -23.18 -18.58
N THR A 186 -12.43 -21.86 -18.48
CA THR A 186 -12.32 -21.12 -17.21
C THR A 186 -13.31 -21.63 -16.14
N ALA A 187 -14.47 -22.11 -16.55
CA ALA A 187 -15.46 -22.70 -15.64
C ALA A 187 -14.93 -23.94 -14.87
N ASN A 188 -13.95 -24.65 -15.41
CA ASN A 188 -13.35 -25.84 -14.78
C ASN A 188 -12.06 -25.54 -14.02
N PHE A 189 -11.54 -24.31 -14.12
CA PHE A 189 -10.18 -23.99 -13.72
C PHE A 189 -9.89 -24.24 -12.22
N LEU A 190 -10.75 -23.74 -11.32
CA LEU A 190 -10.57 -23.98 -9.89
C LEU A 190 -10.69 -25.48 -9.52
N LYS A 191 -11.53 -26.24 -10.22
CA LYS A 191 -11.62 -27.68 -10.00
C LYS A 191 -10.32 -28.38 -10.38
N GLN A 192 -9.67 -27.98 -11.49
CA GLN A 192 -8.41 -28.58 -11.91
C GLN A 192 -7.23 -28.17 -11.01
N ILE A 193 -7.21 -26.94 -10.47
CA ILE A 193 -6.25 -26.57 -9.41
C ILE A 193 -6.36 -27.53 -8.23
N ARG A 194 -7.58 -27.84 -7.78
CA ARG A 194 -7.81 -28.77 -6.68
C ARG A 194 -7.33 -30.18 -6.97
N ALA A 195 -7.47 -30.66 -8.22
CA ALA A 195 -6.92 -31.93 -8.62
C ALA A 195 -5.39 -31.94 -8.47
N VAL A 196 -4.70 -30.86 -8.90
CA VAL A 196 -3.24 -30.71 -8.71
C VAL A 196 -2.90 -30.68 -7.23
N GLU A 197 -3.60 -29.90 -6.41
CA GLU A 197 -3.36 -29.82 -4.96
C GLU A 197 -3.46 -31.20 -4.31
N HIS A 198 -4.50 -31.96 -4.62
CA HIS A 198 -4.73 -33.29 -4.06
C HIS A 198 -3.71 -34.33 -4.56
N GLU A 199 -3.49 -34.42 -5.88
CA GLU A 199 -2.64 -35.44 -6.49
C GLU A 199 -1.14 -35.20 -6.29
N CYS A 200 -0.73 -33.93 -6.17
CA CYS A 200 0.65 -33.55 -5.97
C CYS A 200 0.99 -33.21 -4.51
N GLY A 201 0.03 -33.26 -3.59
CA GLY A 201 0.25 -32.98 -2.17
C GLY A 201 0.54 -31.50 -1.88
N LEU A 202 -0.01 -30.59 -2.70
CA LEU A 202 0.11 -29.16 -2.43
C LEU A 202 -0.81 -28.74 -1.28
N PRO A 203 -0.50 -27.60 -0.59
CA PRO A 203 -1.35 -27.12 0.51
C PRO A 203 -2.78 -26.86 0.02
N SER A 204 -3.76 -27.31 0.78
CA SER A 204 -5.18 -27.11 0.53
C SER A 204 -5.91 -26.96 1.87
N PRO A 205 -5.70 -25.83 2.58
CA PRO A 205 -6.24 -25.63 3.92
C PRO A 205 -7.78 -25.56 3.90
N LYS A 206 -8.40 -25.96 5.02
CA LYS A 206 -9.84 -25.92 5.21
C LYS A 206 -10.20 -25.14 6.47
N ILE A 207 -11.31 -24.40 6.41
CA ILE A 207 -11.95 -23.76 7.57
C ILE A 207 -13.32 -24.42 7.73
N ASP A 208 -13.56 -25.01 8.89
CA ASP A 208 -14.80 -25.74 9.22
C ASP A 208 -15.18 -26.78 8.16
N GLY A 209 -14.18 -27.49 7.60
CA GLY A 209 -14.36 -28.55 6.60
C GLY A 209 -14.55 -28.08 5.16
N VAL A 210 -14.69 -26.76 4.94
CA VAL A 210 -14.79 -26.13 3.61
C VAL A 210 -13.42 -25.64 3.18
N GLU A 211 -13.12 -25.71 1.88
CA GLU A 211 -11.91 -25.10 1.32
C GLU A 211 -11.75 -23.66 1.76
N ALA A 212 -10.58 -23.28 2.29
CA ALA A 212 -10.41 -22.04 2.99
C ALA A 212 -10.80 -20.80 2.17
N LYS A 213 -10.42 -20.73 0.87
CA LYS A 213 -10.81 -19.63 -0.04
C LYS A 213 -12.31 -19.57 -0.36
N GLN A 214 -13.06 -20.64 -0.09
CA GLN A 214 -14.50 -20.74 -0.31
C GLN A 214 -15.29 -20.71 1.02
N SER A 215 -14.60 -20.68 2.15
CA SER A 215 -15.25 -20.55 3.45
C SER A 215 -16.06 -19.27 3.55
N PRO A 216 -17.25 -19.30 4.17
CA PRO A 216 -17.97 -18.06 4.50
C PRO A 216 -17.13 -17.02 5.26
N ASP A 217 -16.17 -17.48 6.06
CA ASP A 217 -15.32 -16.63 6.88
C ASP A 217 -14.44 -15.66 6.06
N VAL A 218 -14.02 -16.05 4.84
CA VAL A 218 -13.23 -15.13 3.98
C VAL A 218 -14.03 -13.94 3.47
N ARG A 219 -15.35 -14.02 3.57
CA ARG A 219 -16.26 -12.94 3.18
C ARG A 219 -16.62 -12.01 4.34
N THR A 220 -16.14 -12.24 5.56
CA THR A 220 -16.55 -11.47 6.73
C THR A 220 -15.58 -10.35 7.04
N ASP A 221 -16.12 -9.28 7.60
CA ASP A 221 -15.37 -8.11 8.06
C ASP A 221 -14.57 -8.41 9.32
N TYR A 222 -13.49 -7.63 9.57
CA TYR A 222 -12.78 -7.68 10.84
C TYR A 222 -12.51 -6.28 11.41
N PHE A 223 -12.48 -6.23 12.74
CA PHE A 223 -12.09 -5.06 13.51
C PHE A 223 -10.64 -5.20 13.98
N PHE A 224 -9.76 -4.34 13.50
CA PHE A 224 -8.35 -4.33 13.83
C PHE A 224 -8.06 -3.26 14.88
N SER A 225 -7.67 -3.67 16.09
CA SER A 225 -7.51 -2.78 17.23
C SER A 225 -6.47 -3.29 18.24
N ASN A 226 -6.16 -2.48 19.24
CA ASN A 226 -5.30 -2.84 20.37
C ASN A 226 -6.10 -3.65 21.41
N LEU A 227 -6.34 -4.93 21.15
CA LEU A 227 -7.05 -5.83 22.05
C LEU A 227 -6.18 -6.25 23.24
N THR A 228 -6.57 -5.91 24.43
CA THR A 228 -5.88 -6.21 25.71
C THR A 228 -6.80 -6.89 26.70
N GLU A 229 -6.28 -7.46 27.78
CA GLU A 229 -7.12 -8.04 28.87
C GLU A 229 -8.04 -6.98 29.49
N GLN A 230 -7.55 -5.73 29.62
CA GLN A 230 -8.31 -4.64 30.24
C GLN A 230 -9.46 -4.14 29.38
N ASN A 231 -9.29 -4.11 28.05
CA ASN A 231 -10.28 -3.48 27.14
C ASN A 231 -11.12 -4.49 26.35
N ALA A 232 -10.99 -5.78 26.62
CA ALA A 232 -11.63 -6.84 25.83
C ALA A 232 -13.15 -6.68 25.75
N ASP A 233 -13.83 -6.35 26.86
CA ASP A 233 -15.29 -6.19 26.88
C ASP A 233 -15.76 -5.05 25.96
N GLU A 234 -15.09 -3.92 26.01
CA GLU A 234 -15.41 -2.76 25.19
C GLU A 234 -15.11 -3.03 23.71
N THR A 235 -13.97 -3.67 23.40
CA THR A 235 -13.61 -4.07 22.05
C THR A 235 -14.63 -5.02 21.44
N ILE A 236 -15.08 -6.02 22.21
CA ILE A 236 -16.15 -6.95 21.84
C ILE A 236 -17.47 -6.21 21.59
N HIS A 237 -17.79 -5.22 22.42
CA HIS A 237 -19.01 -4.41 22.25
C HIS A 237 -19.02 -3.70 20.90
N TYR A 238 -17.94 -2.98 20.56
CA TYR A 238 -17.83 -2.27 19.27
C TYR A 238 -17.79 -3.22 18.08
N ALA A 239 -17.10 -4.37 18.20
CA ALA A 239 -17.09 -5.37 17.15
C ALA A 239 -18.49 -5.91 16.84
N LYS A 240 -19.28 -6.22 17.87
CA LYS A 240 -20.67 -6.67 17.68
C LYS A 240 -21.57 -5.60 17.08
N LEU A 241 -21.39 -4.34 17.51
CA LEU A 241 -22.15 -3.22 17.00
C LEU A 241 -21.91 -2.99 15.49
N GLY A 242 -20.66 -3.19 15.04
CA GLY A 242 -20.27 -3.07 13.64
C GLY A 242 -20.48 -4.33 12.78
N GLY A 243 -21.02 -5.42 13.38
CA GLY A 243 -21.26 -6.68 12.64
C GLY A 243 -19.98 -7.47 12.32
N PHE A 244 -18.84 -7.11 12.89
CA PHE A 244 -17.56 -7.78 12.65
C PHE A 244 -17.55 -9.21 13.15
N ARG A 245 -16.99 -10.10 12.34
CA ARG A 245 -16.82 -11.51 12.71
C ARG A 245 -15.49 -11.79 13.39
N TYR A 246 -14.46 -11.03 13.02
CA TYR A 246 -13.09 -11.18 13.52
C TYR A 246 -12.65 -9.94 14.28
N LEU A 247 -11.85 -10.16 15.34
CA LEU A 247 -11.03 -9.15 15.99
C LEU A 247 -9.57 -9.43 15.66
N MET A 248 -8.84 -8.49 15.11
CA MET A 248 -7.39 -8.61 14.90
C MET A 248 -6.65 -7.69 15.86
N THR A 249 -5.55 -8.16 16.43
CA THR A 249 -4.71 -7.39 17.35
C THR A 249 -3.31 -7.18 16.79
N TYR A 250 -2.74 -5.99 17.03
CA TYR A 250 -1.38 -5.63 16.61
C TYR A 250 -0.32 -6.47 17.33
N ASP A 251 0.79 -6.73 16.63
CA ASP A 251 1.98 -7.36 17.18
C ASP A 251 2.49 -6.66 18.44
N GLY A 252 2.63 -5.33 18.42
CA GLY A 252 3.04 -4.53 19.58
C GLY A 252 2.06 -4.52 20.75
N THR A 253 0.82 -4.97 20.55
CA THR A 253 -0.16 -5.12 21.63
C THR A 253 0.04 -6.44 22.38
N TRP A 254 0.11 -7.57 21.66
CA TRP A 254 0.21 -8.89 22.31
C TRP A 254 1.65 -9.29 22.61
N ALA A 255 2.64 -8.82 21.83
CA ALA A 255 4.07 -9.05 22.08
C ALA A 255 4.77 -7.77 22.52
N ARG A 256 5.81 -7.90 23.34
CA ARG A 256 6.65 -6.78 23.79
C ARG A 256 7.71 -6.39 22.76
N SER A 257 8.13 -7.35 21.92
CA SER A 257 9.08 -7.14 20.83
C SER A 257 8.88 -8.16 19.71
N LEU A 258 9.30 -7.79 18.49
CA LEU A 258 9.40 -8.67 17.35
C LEU A 258 10.62 -9.59 17.51
N GLY A 259 10.58 -10.78 16.94
CA GLY A 259 11.66 -11.77 16.94
C GLY A 259 11.36 -12.95 17.85
N SER A 260 11.69 -12.88 19.12
CA SER A 260 11.35 -13.91 20.12
C SER A 260 9.91 -13.86 20.61
N TYR A 261 9.17 -12.79 20.27
CA TYR A 261 7.77 -12.58 20.62
C TYR A 261 7.41 -12.89 22.09
N PRO A 262 8.08 -12.27 23.06
CA PRO A 262 7.68 -12.40 24.45
C PRO A 262 6.33 -11.71 24.67
N ILE A 263 5.41 -12.36 25.38
CA ILE A 263 4.09 -11.77 25.62
C ILE A 263 4.23 -10.44 26.37
N ASN A 264 3.45 -9.45 25.95
CA ASN A 264 3.42 -8.14 26.59
C ASN A 264 2.65 -8.20 27.93
N THR A 265 3.39 -8.38 29.01
CA THR A 265 2.82 -8.51 30.37
C THR A 265 2.16 -7.24 30.91
N ASN A 266 2.36 -6.07 30.26
CA ASN A 266 1.60 -4.86 30.58
C ASN A 266 0.14 -4.99 30.12
N ASN A 267 -0.09 -5.67 29.01
CA ASN A 267 -1.41 -5.88 28.41
C ASN A 267 -2.03 -7.23 28.82
N PHE A 268 -1.16 -8.22 29.14
CA PHE A 268 -1.54 -9.58 29.51
C PHE A 268 -0.73 -10.03 30.72
N PRO A 269 -1.15 -9.64 31.95
CA PRO A 269 -0.32 -9.76 33.16
C PRO A 269 0.17 -11.17 33.48
N ARG A 270 -0.60 -12.22 33.14
CA ARG A 270 -0.23 -13.63 33.34
C ARG A 270 0.39 -14.26 32.07
N GLY A 271 0.92 -13.43 31.14
CA GLY A 271 1.53 -13.90 29.91
C GLY A 271 0.53 -14.61 28.97
N GLU A 272 0.90 -15.79 28.45
CA GLU A 272 0.06 -16.55 27.51
C GLU A 272 -1.29 -16.98 28.14
N GLU A 273 -1.38 -17.15 29.44
CA GLU A 273 -2.64 -17.47 30.12
C GLU A 273 -3.66 -16.32 29.97
N SER A 274 -3.24 -15.07 30.22
CA SER A 274 -4.10 -13.89 30.03
C SER A 274 -4.47 -13.73 28.55
N LEU A 275 -3.51 -13.90 27.64
CA LEU A 275 -3.76 -13.79 26.20
C LEU A 275 -4.79 -14.83 25.76
N LYS A 276 -4.62 -16.09 26.17
CA LYS A 276 -5.60 -17.16 25.91
C LYS A 276 -6.97 -16.82 26.49
N ALA A 277 -7.04 -16.34 27.73
CA ALA A 277 -8.31 -15.98 28.38
C ALA A 277 -9.07 -14.89 27.60
N VAL A 278 -8.37 -13.92 26.99
CA VAL A 278 -8.97 -12.90 26.12
C VAL A 278 -9.49 -13.53 24.83
N VAL A 279 -8.74 -14.42 24.20
CA VAL A 279 -9.19 -15.14 23.01
C VAL A 279 -10.43 -15.99 23.32
N ASP A 280 -10.40 -16.76 24.42
CA ASP A 280 -11.55 -17.55 24.87
C ASP A 280 -12.79 -16.68 25.15
N LYS A 281 -12.61 -15.48 25.73
CA LYS A 281 -13.68 -14.51 25.95
C LYS A 281 -14.30 -14.02 24.63
N CYS A 282 -13.48 -13.73 23.62
CA CYS A 282 -13.96 -13.36 22.29
C CYS A 282 -14.76 -14.53 21.65
N HIS A 283 -14.25 -15.75 21.75
CA HIS A 283 -14.96 -16.95 21.28
C HIS A 283 -16.32 -17.14 21.98
N ALA A 284 -16.36 -16.98 23.29
CA ALA A 284 -17.61 -17.04 24.05
C ALA A 284 -18.63 -15.97 23.62
N ALA A 285 -18.13 -14.83 23.12
CA ALA A 285 -18.94 -13.76 22.55
C ALA A 285 -19.36 -14.01 21.09
N GLY A 286 -18.92 -15.12 20.47
CA GLY A 286 -19.21 -15.50 19.08
C GLY A 286 -18.27 -14.84 18.04
N LEU A 287 -17.14 -14.27 18.48
CA LEU A 287 -16.13 -13.63 17.64
C LEU A 287 -14.91 -14.53 17.49
N LYS A 288 -14.23 -14.47 16.34
CA LYS A 288 -12.94 -15.10 16.08
C LYS A 288 -11.82 -14.08 16.28
N VAL A 289 -10.59 -14.53 16.57
CA VAL A 289 -9.48 -13.65 16.89
C VAL A 289 -8.32 -13.88 15.94
N GLY A 290 -7.82 -12.78 15.33
CA GLY A 290 -6.64 -12.74 14.49
C GLY A 290 -5.45 -12.06 15.15
N MET A 291 -4.26 -12.36 14.68
CA MET A 291 -3.03 -11.69 15.07
C MET A 291 -2.29 -11.13 13.86
N HIS A 292 -1.90 -9.86 13.98
CA HIS A 292 -0.97 -9.20 13.07
C HIS A 292 0.46 -9.47 13.50
N MET A 293 1.39 -9.59 12.55
CA MET A 293 2.81 -9.79 12.84
C MET A 293 3.75 -9.49 11.67
N LEU A 294 4.97 -9.13 12.02
CA LEU A 294 6.11 -8.89 11.13
C LEU A 294 7.10 -10.05 11.28
N THR A 295 6.89 -11.12 10.55
CA THR A 295 7.45 -12.46 10.81
C THR A 295 8.97 -12.60 10.68
N SER A 296 9.63 -11.78 9.86
CA SER A 296 11.09 -11.81 9.64
C SER A 296 11.84 -10.71 10.38
N PHE A 297 11.16 -9.96 11.23
CA PHE A 297 11.72 -8.80 11.91
C PHE A 297 12.16 -9.13 13.34
N VAL A 298 13.22 -8.46 13.79
CA VAL A 298 13.74 -8.55 15.16
C VAL A 298 13.86 -7.14 15.72
N GLY A 299 13.05 -6.81 16.70
CA GLY A 299 13.06 -5.50 17.36
C GLY A 299 14.38 -5.24 18.06
N LYS A 300 14.88 -4.00 18.02
CA LYS A 300 16.15 -3.61 18.69
C LYS A 300 16.15 -3.80 20.21
N ASN A 301 14.97 -3.99 20.79
CA ASN A 301 14.78 -4.28 22.21
C ASN A 301 14.54 -5.77 22.52
N ASP A 302 14.60 -6.65 21.52
CA ASP A 302 14.32 -8.08 21.67
C ASP A 302 15.49 -8.83 22.39
N PRO A 303 15.24 -9.92 23.13
CA PRO A 303 16.27 -10.80 23.67
C PRO A 303 17.27 -11.35 22.63
N LEU A 304 16.90 -11.44 21.36
CA LEU A 304 17.80 -11.81 20.26
C LEU A 304 18.80 -10.70 19.89
N VAL A 305 18.63 -9.49 20.42
CA VAL A 305 19.51 -8.35 20.16
C VAL A 305 20.36 -8.00 21.36
N ARG A 306 19.81 -8.13 22.57
CA ARG A 306 20.47 -7.68 23.79
C ARG A 306 20.37 -8.71 24.94
N PRO A 307 21.37 -8.83 25.81
CA PRO A 307 22.61 -8.01 25.84
C PRO A 307 23.65 -8.40 24.80
N ILE A 308 23.48 -9.55 24.11
CA ILE A 308 24.38 -10.07 23.07
C ILE A 308 23.54 -10.32 21.82
N PRO A 309 23.88 -9.70 20.67
CA PRO A 309 23.12 -9.89 19.44
C PRO A 309 23.33 -11.29 18.88
N ASP A 310 22.24 -11.94 18.47
CA ASP A 310 22.29 -13.26 17.83
C ASP A 310 23.11 -13.17 16.53
N ALA A 311 24.05 -14.11 16.38
CA ALA A 311 24.91 -14.15 15.21
C ALA A 311 24.16 -14.40 13.90
N ARG A 312 22.91 -14.90 13.98
CA ARG A 312 22.01 -15.23 12.86
C ARG A 312 21.09 -14.08 12.44
N LEU A 313 21.30 -12.84 12.96
CA LEU A 313 20.71 -11.64 12.38
C LEU A 313 21.28 -11.41 10.98
N LEU A 314 20.44 -10.95 10.04
CA LEU A 314 20.85 -10.73 8.65
C LEU A 314 21.88 -9.60 8.56
N LYS A 315 22.98 -9.88 7.84
CA LYS A 315 24.02 -8.92 7.51
C LYS A 315 24.02 -8.72 6.00
N ASP A 316 24.01 -7.46 5.57
CA ASP A 316 23.93 -7.10 4.15
C ASP A 316 25.18 -6.37 3.64
N ASP A 317 26.16 -6.10 4.54
CA ASP A 317 27.48 -5.60 4.18
C ASP A 317 28.51 -5.98 5.24
N HIS A 318 29.81 -5.86 4.86
CA HIS A 318 30.92 -6.14 5.75
C HIS A 318 32.15 -5.27 5.47
N ALA A 319 32.94 -5.03 6.50
CA ALA A 319 34.24 -4.39 6.45
C ALA A 319 35.16 -5.09 7.46
N THR A 320 36.43 -4.65 7.54
CA THR A 320 37.42 -5.17 8.50
C THR A 320 38.02 -4.02 9.28
N LEU A 321 38.11 -4.17 10.59
CA LEU A 321 38.68 -3.16 11.50
C LEU A 321 40.18 -2.94 11.21
N ALA A 322 40.57 -1.70 10.95
CA ALA A 322 41.95 -1.37 10.54
C ALA A 322 42.93 -1.25 11.71
N ALA A 323 42.46 -0.96 12.92
CA ALA A 323 43.27 -0.80 14.13
C ALA A 323 42.51 -1.25 15.37
N ASP A 324 43.20 -1.54 16.46
CA ASP A 324 42.58 -1.85 17.76
C ASP A 324 41.63 -0.74 18.16
N LEU A 325 40.44 -1.11 18.58
CA LEU A 325 39.35 -0.20 18.96
C LEU A 325 39.13 -0.26 20.47
N ASP A 326 39.30 0.86 21.16
CA ASP A 326 38.94 0.99 22.58
C ASP A 326 37.42 1.15 22.75
N ALA A 327 36.88 0.76 23.86
CA ALA A 327 35.44 0.81 24.16
C ALA A 327 34.83 2.21 24.15
N LYS A 328 35.62 3.28 24.20
CA LYS A 328 35.18 4.69 24.24
C LYS A 328 35.33 5.43 22.92
N VAL A 329 36.08 4.87 21.96
CA VAL A 329 36.35 5.52 20.67
C VAL A 329 35.08 5.61 19.83
N GLN A 330 34.82 6.78 19.28
CA GLN A 330 33.62 7.09 18.46
C GLN A 330 33.93 7.20 16.95
N GLU A 331 35.16 6.95 16.55
CA GLU A 331 35.56 6.83 15.15
C GLU A 331 36.14 5.44 14.93
N ILE A 332 35.61 4.74 13.91
CA ILE A 332 35.98 3.36 13.61
C ILE A 332 36.50 3.33 12.19
N THR A 333 37.79 3.01 12.04
CA THR A 333 38.46 2.96 10.74
C THR A 333 38.48 1.53 10.20
N ALA A 334 38.03 1.37 8.96
CA ALA A 334 38.07 0.12 8.22
C ALA A 334 39.29 0.07 7.30
N THR A 335 39.68 -1.15 6.89
CA THR A 335 40.84 -1.39 6.00
C THR A 335 40.59 -0.95 4.55
N ALA A 336 39.32 -0.74 4.14
CA ALA A 336 38.90 -0.37 2.79
C ALA A 336 37.85 0.73 2.83
N PRO A 337 37.61 1.46 1.69
CA PRO A 337 36.54 2.44 1.59
C PRO A 337 35.16 1.84 1.83
N LEU A 338 34.29 2.62 2.51
CA LEU A 338 32.93 2.21 2.94
C LEU A 338 31.84 2.64 1.94
N THR A 339 32.13 2.60 0.65
CA THR A 339 31.26 3.14 -0.39
C THR A 339 29.93 2.39 -0.56
N SER A 340 29.86 1.16 -0.07
CA SER A 340 28.66 0.30 -0.11
C SER A 340 27.75 0.46 1.12
N PHE A 341 28.23 1.13 2.18
CA PHE A 341 27.46 1.32 3.40
C PHE A 341 26.49 2.52 3.25
N PRO A 342 25.29 2.45 3.86
CA PRO A 342 24.31 3.51 3.75
C PRO A 342 24.79 4.83 4.38
N THR A 343 24.55 5.94 3.69
CA THR A 343 24.79 7.31 4.17
C THR A 343 23.49 8.08 4.42
N GLU A 344 22.37 7.56 3.92
CA GLU A 344 21.03 8.09 4.10
C GLU A 344 20.09 7.00 4.59
N GLY A 345 19.14 7.35 5.46
CA GLY A 345 18.11 6.43 5.92
C GLY A 345 17.11 6.12 4.81
N ALA A 346 16.95 4.87 4.41
CA ALA A 346 15.90 4.41 3.52
C ALA A 346 14.76 3.78 4.34
N PHE A 347 13.51 4.18 4.05
CA PHE A 347 12.33 3.64 4.73
C PHE A 347 11.75 2.44 3.99
N TYR A 348 11.63 2.53 2.65
CA TYR A 348 11.13 1.47 1.79
C TYR A 348 12.13 1.08 0.70
N GLY A 349 12.01 -0.14 0.20
CA GLY A 349 12.67 -0.60 -1.00
C GLY A 349 13.86 -1.53 -0.78
N ALA A 350 14.50 -1.91 -1.88
CA ALA A 350 15.60 -2.87 -1.92
C ALA A 350 16.95 -2.31 -1.46
N ALA A 351 17.05 -1.00 -1.21
CA ALA A 351 18.30 -0.38 -0.76
C ALA A 351 18.63 -0.80 0.68
N LYS A 352 19.91 -0.84 0.99
CA LYS A 352 20.39 -1.01 2.35
C LYS A 352 19.89 0.15 3.22
N ALA A 353 19.43 -0.15 4.42
CA ALA A 353 18.90 0.81 5.37
C ALA A 353 19.46 0.58 6.77
N GLY A 354 19.43 1.64 7.59
CA GLY A 354 19.97 1.62 8.94
C GLY A 354 21.46 2.02 8.99
N PHE A 355 21.94 2.23 10.20
CA PHE A 355 23.29 2.71 10.47
C PHE A 355 23.97 1.87 11.56
N ASP A 356 23.53 0.63 11.76
CA ASP A 356 23.94 -0.21 12.86
C ASP A 356 24.91 -1.29 12.40
N LEU A 357 26.05 -1.36 13.10
CA LEU A 357 27.12 -2.30 12.86
C LEU A 357 27.15 -3.32 13.99
N GLN A 358 27.49 -4.56 13.67
CA GLN A 358 27.85 -5.58 14.66
C GLN A 358 29.34 -5.84 14.59
N ILE A 359 30.06 -5.69 15.71
CA ILE A 359 31.44 -6.08 15.91
C ILE A 359 31.47 -7.00 17.13
N ASP A 360 31.80 -8.29 16.94
CA ASP A 360 31.68 -9.32 17.98
C ASP A 360 30.27 -9.27 18.62
N ASP A 361 30.20 -9.09 19.95
CA ASP A 361 28.98 -9.03 20.75
C ASP A 361 28.41 -7.60 20.91
N GLU A 362 29.01 -6.60 20.26
CA GLU A 362 28.59 -5.20 20.33
C GLU A 362 27.84 -4.75 19.10
N ILE A 363 26.73 -4.03 19.28
CA ILE A 363 26.10 -3.22 18.25
C ILE A 363 26.54 -1.77 18.41
N ILE A 364 26.95 -1.16 17.31
CA ILE A 364 27.46 0.21 17.23
C ILE A 364 26.69 0.96 16.16
N GLN A 365 26.12 2.12 16.48
CA GLN A 365 25.43 2.95 15.50
C GLN A 365 26.36 4.08 15.03
N TYR A 366 26.66 4.16 13.73
CA TYR A 366 27.37 5.30 13.15
C TYR A 366 26.40 6.40 12.70
N ARG A 367 26.92 7.63 12.58
CA ARG A 367 26.14 8.79 12.14
C ARG A 367 26.61 9.38 10.83
N ALA A 368 27.81 9.07 10.39
CA ALA A 368 28.36 9.50 9.11
C ALA A 368 29.49 8.58 8.68
N ILE A 369 29.86 8.66 7.40
CA ILE A 369 31.04 8.03 6.82
C ILE A 369 31.99 9.14 6.36
N GLY A 370 33.27 9.00 6.62
CA GLY A 370 34.30 9.98 6.28
C GLY A 370 35.72 9.47 6.47
N GLY A 371 36.64 10.35 6.82
CA GLY A 371 38.06 10.05 6.95
C GLY A 371 38.80 10.13 5.61
N THR A 372 40.14 9.93 5.66
CA THR A 372 40.97 9.88 4.45
C THR A 372 40.61 8.68 3.60
N GLY A 373 40.07 8.92 2.41
CA GLY A 373 39.60 7.84 1.52
C GLY A 373 38.22 7.26 1.87
N THR A 374 37.39 7.95 2.68
CA THR A 374 36.04 7.53 3.08
C THR A 374 35.98 6.14 3.75
N ASN A 375 36.95 5.85 4.61
CA ASN A 375 37.11 4.55 5.26
C ASN A 375 36.80 4.55 6.77
N SER A 376 36.22 5.63 7.32
CA SER A 376 35.86 5.71 8.75
C SER A 376 34.37 5.88 8.96
N PHE A 377 33.83 5.12 9.92
CA PHE A 377 32.52 5.40 10.54
C PHE A 377 32.73 6.43 11.63
N LEU A 378 31.94 7.52 11.58
CA LEU A 378 32.11 8.71 12.43
C LEU A 378 30.95 8.89 13.39
N ARG A 379 31.25 9.50 14.55
CA ARG A 379 30.26 9.82 15.61
C ARG A 379 29.48 8.59 16.03
N CYS A 380 30.21 7.49 16.26
CA CYS A 380 29.64 6.21 16.62
C CYS A 380 29.08 6.21 18.05
N ILE A 381 27.89 5.64 18.22
CA ILE A 381 27.30 5.36 19.52
C ILE A 381 27.64 3.92 19.87
N ARG A 382 28.48 3.74 20.90
CA ARG A 382 28.96 2.44 21.38
C ARG A 382 27.90 1.77 22.25
N GLY A 383 27.88 0.44 22.26
CA GLY A 383 26.90 -0.33 23.05
C GLY A 383 25.44 -0.04 22.69
N PHE A 384 25.18 0.25 21.40
CA PHE A 384 23.84 0.59 20.95
C PHE A 384 22.86 -0.58 21.10
N ALA A 385 21.55 -0.29 21.07
CA ALA A 385 20.47 -1.27 21.23
C ALA A 385 20.54 -2.10 22.54
N GLY A 386 21.26 -1.62 23.56
CA GLY A 386 21.40 -2.30 24.86
C GLY A 386 22.45 -3.38 24.92
N THR A 387 23.36 -3.42 23.95
CA THR A 387 24.58 -4.24 24.01
C THR A 387 25.66 -3.54 24.86
N LYS A 388 26.77 -4.19 25.11
CA LYS A 388 27.84 -3.64 25.94
C LYS A 388 29.03 -3.18 25.08
N ALA A 389 29.43 -1.91 25.22
CA ALA A 389 30.65 -1.40 24.60
C ALA A 389 31.89 -2.19 25.10
N ALA A 390 32.71 -2.67 24.18
CA ALA A 390 33.89 -3.48 24.43
C ALA A 390 35.07 -3.06 23.54
N PRO A 391 36.32 -3.35 23.92
CA PRO A 391 37.43 -3.22 22.99
C PRO A 391 37.41 -4.32 21.94
N HIS A 392 37.83 -3.98 20.72
CA HIS A 392 37.94 -4.92 19.59
C HIS A 392 39.32 -4.88 18.98
N LYS A 393 39.77 -6.01 18.43
CA LYS A 393 41.13 -6.15 17.88
C LYS A 393 41.15 -5.82 16.38
N THR A 394 42.28 -5.29 15.92
CA THR A 394 42.60 -5.16 14.49
C THR A 394 42.27 -6.45 13.74
N GLY A 395 41.67 -6.34 12.58
CA GLY A 395 41.28 -7.49 11.76
C GLY A 395 39.90 -8.09 12.12
N THR A 396 39.23 -7.62 13.21
CA THR A 396 37.86 -8.08 13.53
C THR A 396 36.90 -7.68 12.43
N PRO A 397 36.01 -8.59 12.00
CA PRO A 397 34.95 -8.24 11.04
C PRO A 397 33.98 -7.21 11.60
N ILE A 398 33.63 -6.24 10.75
CA ILE A 398 32.56 -5.26 10.96
C ILE A 398 31.43 -5.66 10.04
N HIS A 399 30.24 -5.98 10.59
CA HIS A 399 29.08 -6.34 9.80
C HIS A 399 28.03 -5.23 9.87
N HIS A 400 27.42 -4.85 8.73
CA HIS A 400 26.25 -4.02 8.71
C HIS A 400 25.01 -4.90 8.94
N LEU A 401 24.16 -4.54 9.91
CA LEU A 401 22.90 -5.23 10.20
C LEU A 401 21.83 -4.74 9.25
N ALA A 402 21.23 -5.66 8.50
CA ALA A 402 20.12 -5.33 7.62
C ALA A 402 18.92 -4.84 8.43
N GLU A 403 18.40 -3.66 8.08
CA GLU A 403 17.31 -3.00 8.79
C GLU A 403 16.15 -2.66 7.86
N ARG A 404 14.91 -2.88 8.32
CA ARG A 404 13.67 -2.41 7.70
C ARG A 404 12.70 -1.97 8.80
N TYR A 405 11.96 -0.90 8.59
CA TYR A 405 10.98 -0.36 9.53
C TYR A 405 11.52 -0.18 10.96
N GLY A 406 12.82 0.17 11.10
CA GLY A 406 13.45 0.36 12.40
C GLY A 406 13.79 -0.92 13.17
N SER A 407 13.66 -2.08 12.56
CA SER A 407 13.99 -3.39 13.13
C SER A 407 15.04 -4.12 12.30
N TYR A 408 15.80 -5.00 12.91
CA TYR A 408 16.70 -5.92 12.20
C TYR A 408 15.90 -7.03 11.53
N LEU A 409 16.58 -7.78 10.65
CA LEU A 409 15.97 -8.90 9.94
C LEU A 409 16.63 -10.23 10.36
N VAL A 410 15.81 -11.28 10.33
CA VAL A 410 16.30 -12.67 10.47
C VAL A 410 17.05 -13.06 9.20
N ASP A 411 18.23 -13.68 9.33
CA ASP A 411 18.82 -14.41 8.20
C ASP A 411 18.05 -15.73 8.01
N LEU A 412 17.17 -15.73 7.01
CA LEU A 412 16.26 -16.84 6.73
C LEU A 412 16.99 -18.11 6.26
N ARG A 413 18.30 -18.03 5.98
CA ARG A 413 19.16 -19.18 5.67
C ARG A 413 19.58 -19.96 6.92
N THR A 414 19.32 -19.41 8.11
CA THR A 414 19.74 -19.97 9.41
C THR A 414 18.59 -20.67 10.13
N THR A 415 18.92 -21.37 11.22
CA THR A 415 17.93 -22.01 12.10
C THR A 415 17.05 -21.00 12.84
N LEU A 416 17.43 -19.72 12.92
CA LEU A 416 16.63 -18.69 13.58
C LEU A 416 15.24 -18.55 12.94
N LYS A 417 15.15 -18.71 11.61
CA LYS A 417 13.86 -18.78 10.91
C LYS A 417 12.91 -19.81 11.54
N ASN A 418 13.42 -21.01 11.82
CA ASN A 418 12.63 -22.11 12.37
C ASN A 418 12.17 -21.81 13.79
N GLU A 419 13.06 -21.25 14.62
CA GLU A 419 12.75 -20.88 16.01
C GLU A 419 11.65 -19.81 16.10
N VAL A 420 11.75 -18.78 15.25
CA VAL A 420 10.72 -17.72 15.14
C VAL A 420 9.40 -18.32 14.65
N SER A 421 9.43 -19.16 13.61
CA SER A 421 8.22 -19.80 13.06
C SER A 421 7.54 -20.72 14.07
N GLU A 422 8.31 -21.50 14.84
CA GLU A 422 7.80 -22.37 15.90
C GLU A 422 7.19 -21.55 17.05
N ARG A 423 7.82 -20.45 17.43
CA ARG A 423 7.29 -19.54 18.47
C ARG A 423 5.93 -18.99 18.07
N ILE A 424 5.80 -18.47 16.84
CA ILE A 424 4.56 -17.91 16.31
C ILE A 424 3.46 -18.97 16.25
N ALA A 425 3.73 -20.09 15.58
CA ALA A 425 2.75 -21.17 15.44
C ALA A 425 2.37 -21.76 16.83
N GLY A 426 3.33 -21.81 17.76
CA GLY A 426 3.08 -22.24 19.14
C GLY A 426 2.09 -21.35 19.86
N ILE A 427 2.19 -20.03 19.72
CA ILE A 427 1.23 -19.06 20.31
C ILE A 427 -0.15 -19.26 19.66
N ILE A 428 -0.23 -19.36 18.34
CA ILE A 428 -1.50 -19.60 17.62
C ILE A 428 -2.19 -20.86 18.16
N ASN A 429 -1.44 -21.96 18.27
CA ASN A 429 -1.99 -23.25 18.72
C ASN A 429 -2.42 -23.23 20.19
N ARG A 430 -1.64 -22.63 21.09
CA ARG A 430 -1.94 -22.62 22.53
C ARG A 430 -3.00 -21.60 22.92
N CYS A 431 -2.95 -20.40 22.32
CA CYS A 431 -3.90 -19.34 22.66
C CYS A 431 -5.20 -19.43 21.85
N GLY A 432 -5.22 -20.14 20.73
CA GLY A 432 -6.46 -20.39 19.99
C GLY A 432 -6.77 -19.33 18.92
N PHE A 433 -5.77 -18.64 18.33
CA PHE A 433 -6.01 -17.68 17.28
C PHE A 433 -6.58 -18.34 16.00
N ASP A 434 -7.51 -17.66 15.32
CA ASP A 434 -8.24 -18.13 14.14
C ASP A 434 -7.77 -17.49 12.83
N MET A 435 -6.94 -16.45 12.92
CA MET A 435 -6.42 -15.70 11.78
C MET A 435 -4.99 -15.25 12.03
N ILE A 436 -4.19 -15.22 10.97
CA ILE A 436 -2.88 -14.57 10.92
C ILE A 436 -2.83 -13.58 9.76
N TYR A 437 -2.24 -12.41 10.03
CA TYR A 437 -1.86 -11.44 9.01
C TYR A 437 -0.34 -11.36 8.93
N PHE A 438 0.21 -11.81 7.79
CA PHE A 438 1.64 -11.70 7.48
C PHE A 438 1.95 -10.32 6.91
N ASP A 439 2.52 -9.44 7.72
CA ASP A 439 2.98 -8.14 7.25
C ASP A 439 4.49 -8.12 7.00
N GLY A 440 4.96 -7.17 6.18
CA GLY A 440 6.38 -6.98 5.89
C GLY A 440 7.03 -8.09 5.04
N GLY A 441 6.25 -8.96 4.40
CA GLY A 441 6.76 -10.05 3.58
C GLY A 441 7.66 -9.57 2.44
N GLU A 442 7.41 -8.40 1.88
CA GLU A 442 8.22 -7.75 0.85
C GLU A 442 9.68 -7.49 1.30
N CYS A 443 9.91 -7.33 2.61
CA CYS A 443 11.25 -7.12 3.19
C CYS A 443 12.13 -8.37 3.16
N ASN A 444 11.56 -9.55 2.95
CA ASN A 444 12.30 -10.79 2.79
C ASN A 444 13.20 -10.79 1.55
N SER A 445 12.98 -9.85 0.62
CA SER A 445 13.89 -9.59 -0.51
C SER A 445 15.32 -9.24 -0.08
N ALA A 446 15.54 -8.79 1.15
CA ALA A 446 16.87 -8.56 1.72
C ALA A 446 17.68 -9.88 1.88
N ASN A 447 17.02 -11.02 2.01
CA ASN A 447 17.63 -12.34 2.08
C ASN A 447 17.99 -12.94 0.70
N GLY A 448 17.52 -12.32 -0.40
CA GLY A 448 17.67 -12.83 -1.77
C GLY A 448 16.34 -12.85 -2.53
N PRO A 449 16.10 -13.80 -3.45
CA PRO A 449 14.89 -13.84 -4.23
C PRO A 449 13.62 -13.88 -3.36
N SER A 450 12.79 -12.84 -3.45
CA SER A 450 11.60 -12.69 -2.60
C SER A 450 10.60 -13.83 -2.78
N TRP A 451 10.41 -14.32 -4.03
CA TRP A 451 9.50 -15.43 -4.32
C TRP A 451 9.83 -16.69 -3.50
N TYR A 452 11.12 -16.94 -3.22
CA TYR A 452 11.56 -18.08 -2.42
C TYR A 452 11.47 -17.81 -0.91
N TRP A 453 12.08 -16.70 -0.43
CA TRP A 453 12.17 -16.44 1.00
C TRP A 453 10.83 -16.07 1.65
N VAL A 454 9.94 -15.39 0.91
CA VAL A 454 8.57 -15.19 1.37
C VAL A 454 7.84 -16.53 1.49
N SER A 455 7.94 -17.39 0.46
CA SER A 455 7.30 -18.71 0.47
C SER A 455 7.79 -19.57 1.62
N GLN A 456 9.13 -19.63 1.80
CA GLN A 456 9.75 -20.44 2.86
C GLN A 456 9.25 -20.06 4.26
N GLN A 457 9.24 -18.77 4.57
CA GLN A 457 8.89 -18.32 5.90
C GLN A 457 7.40 -18.50 6.21
N GLN A 458 6.53 -18.15 5.27
CA GLN A 458 5.09 -18.30 5.44
C GLN A 458 4.71 -19.78 5.54
N ARG A 459 5.29 -20.64 4.69
CA ARG A 459 5.13 -22.08 4.78
C ARG A 459 5.51 -22.62 6.15
N ASP A 460 6.69 -22.26 6.65
CA ASP A 460 7.21 -22.78 7.92
C ASP A 460 6.28 -22.51 9.10
N ILE A 461 5.56 -21.39 9.08
CA ILE A 461 4.55 -21.05 10.10
C ILE A 461 3.27 -21.85 9.85
N CYS A 462 2.74 -21.82 8.62
CA CYS A 462 1.46 -22.46 8.29
C CYS A 462 1.48 -23.98 8.53
N GLU A 463 2.58 -24.68 8.20
CA GLU A 463 2.74 -26.12 8.42
C GLU A 463 2.79 -26.51 9.90
N ARG A 464 3.19 -25.61 10.79
CA ARG A 464 3.23 -25.85 12.25
C ARG A 464 1.91 -25.50 12.95
N VAL A 465 1.01 -24.79 12.28
CA VAL A 465 -0.32 -24.50 12.82
C VAL A 465 -1.21 -25.74 12.70
N ARG A 466 -1.85 -26.15 13.80
CA ARG A 466 -2.65 -27.39 13.91
C ARG A 466 -4.15 -27.16 13.96
N ARG A 467 -4.59 -25.96 13.56
CA ARG A 467 -6.00 -25.56 13.62
C ARG A 467 -6.39 -24.84 12.33
N PRO A 468 -7.71 -24.76 12.00
CA PRO A 468 -8.18 -23.93 10.92
C PRO A 468 -7.69 -22.49 11.09
N LEU A 469 -7.18 -21.89 10.03
CA LEU A 469 -6.58 -20.56 10.07
C LEU A 469 -6.99 -19.76 8.83
N LEU A 470 -7.54 -18.57 9.03
CA LEU A 470 -7.65 -17.56 7.98
C LEU A 470 -6.27 -16.94 7.80
N VAL A 471 -5.72 -16.99 6.59
CA VAL A 471 -4.39 -16.47 6.26
C VAL A 471 -4.51 -15.30 5.32
N GLN A 472 -3.95 -14.17 5.71
CA GLN A 472 -3.91 -12.92 4.96
C GLN A 472 -2.56 -12.26 5.14
N GLY A 473 -2.20 -11.29 4.30
CA GLY A 473 -0.96 -10.52 4.49
C GLY A 473 -0.42 -9.91 3.21
N SER A 474 0.74 -9.26 3.33
CA SER A 474 1.54 -8.72 2.23
C SER A 474 2.55 -9.74 1.70
N GLY A 475 3.11 -9.49 0.50
CA GLY A 475 4.21 -10.28 -0.05
C GLY A 475 3.81 -11.71 -0.47
N GLY A 476 2.67 -11.88 -1.12
CA GLY A 476 2.26 -13.18 -1.66
C GLY A 476 3.06 -13.64 -2.88
N THR A 477 3.12 -14.95 -3.07
CA THR A 477 3.82 -15.62 -4.19
C THR A 477 2.92 -16.69 -4.81
N PRO A 478 3.21 -17.20 -6.01
CA PRO A 478 2.45 -18.31 -6.60
C PRO A 478 2.38 -19.55 -5.71
N TRP A 479 3.40 -19.83 -4.90
CA TRP A 479 3.38 -20.94 -3.94
C TRP A 479 2.49 -20.64 -2.74
N THR A 480 2.61 -19.45 -2.13
CA THR A 480 1.83 -19.09 -0.95
C THR A 480 0.36 -18.86 -1.28
N TRP A 481 -0.01 -18.71 -2.56
CA TRP A 481 -1.41 -18.72 -3.00
C TRP A 481 -2.19 -19.92 -2.45
N HIS A 482 -1.55 -21.08 -2.34
CA HIS A 482 -2.20 -22.27 -1.79
C HIS A 482 -2.56 -22.13 -0.31
N TRP A 483 -1.76 -21.38 0.47
CA TRP A 483 -2.01 -21.12 1.89
C TRP A 483 -2.95 -19.94 2.15
N PHE A 484 -2.80 -18.86 1.37
CA PHE A 484 -3.59 -17.65 1.57
C PHE A 484 -5.07 -17.91 1.33
N THR A 485 -5.91 -17.29 2.17
CA THR A 485 -7.36 -17.40 2.07
C THR A 485 -8.00 -16.19 1.44
N ARG A 486 -7.38 -15.00 1.63
CA ARG A 486 -7.75 -13.74 0.97
C ARG A 486 -6.58 -12.77 0.94
N GLY A 487 -6.65 -11.75 0.06
CA GLY A 487 -5.71 -10.66 -0.02
C GLY A 487 -6.23 -9.38 0.65
N CYS A 488 -5.31 -8.49 1.07
CA CYS A 488 -5.58 -7.15 1.56
C CYS A 488 -5.19 -6.13 0.50
N CYS A 489 -6.08 -5.19 0.15
CA CYS A 489 -5.82 -4.27 -0.96
C CYS A 489 -4.81 -3.18 -0.62
N ASP A 490 -4.83 -2.65 0.59
CA ASP A 490 -3.88 -1.63 1.07
C ASP A 490 -4.05 -1.41 2.58
N ASP A 491 -3.19 -0.57 3.19
CA ASP A 491 -3.19 -0.28 4.63
C ASP A 491 -2.97 1.21 4.92
N PHE A 492 -4.02 1.94 5.33
CA PHE A 492 -3.85 3.33 5.77
C PHE A 492 -5.01 3.84 6.64
N ALA A 493 -5.01 3.44 7.90
CA ALA A 493 -6.03 3.81 8.87
C ALA A 493 -6.21 5.31 9.14
N ALA A 494 -5.17 6.11 8.88
CA ALA A 494 -5.17 7.53 9.24
C ALA A 494 -5.74 8.46 8.14
N ILE A 495 -6.51 7.92 7.17
CA ILE A 495 -7.17 8.71 6.12
C ILE A 495 -8.68 8.60 6.22
N ALA A 496 -9.37 9.68 5.81
CA ALA A 496 -10.80 9.65 5.60
C ALA A 496 -11.20 8.58 4.56
N PRO A 497 -12.29 7.82 4.77
CA PRO A 497 -12.67 6.69 3.92
C PRO A 497 -12.79 7.01 2.43
N LYS A 498 -13.35 8.16 2.06
CA LYS A 498 -13.46 8.58 0.66
C LYS A 498 -12.11 8.77 -0.01
N GLN A 499 -11.15 9.38 0.71
CA GLN A 499 -9.78 9.54 0.22
C GLN A 499 -9.08 8.21 0.06
N TYR A 500 -9.24 7.31 1.02
CA TYR A 500 -8.64 6.00 1.01
C TYR A 500 -8.95 5.25 -0.29
N LEU A 501 -10.24 5.15 -0.64
CA LEU A 501 -10.68 4.45 -1.84
C LEU A 501 -10.20 5.10 -3.15
N ASP A 502 -10.21 6.44 -3.21
CA ASP A 502 -9.84 7.17 -4.42
C ASP A 502 -8.32 7.23 -4.62
N TRP A 503 -7.56 7.43 -3.54
CA TRP A 503 -6.11 7.65 -3.64
C TRP A 503 -5.31 6.36 -3.84
N HIS A 504 -5.65 5.32 -3.08
CA HIS A 504 -4.91 4.05 -3.11
C HIS A 504 -5.28 3.15 -4.28
N LYS A 505 -6.17 3.61 -5.16
CA LYS A 505 -6.63 2.80 -6.31
C LYS A 505 -7.04 1.39 -5.88
N ILE A 506 -7.78 1.31 -4.78
CA ILE A 506 -8.21 0.05 -4.17
C ILE A 506 -8.87 -0.88 -5.19
N ALA A 507 -9.60 -0.33 -6.17
CA ALA A 507 -10.21 -1.10 -7.24
C ALA A 507 -9.18 -1.85 -8.10
N ASP A 508 -7.99 -1.27 -8.35
CA ASP A 508 -6.94 -1.91 -9.14
C ASP A 508 -6.32 -3.09 -8.36
N SER A 509 -6.03 -2.89 -7.07
CA SER A 509 -5.51 -3.93 -6.17
C SER A 509 -6.53 -5.06 -6.00
N TRP A 510 -7.78 -4.71 -5.75
CA TRP A 510 -8.89 -5.67 -5.68
C TRP A 510 -9.00 -6.50 -6.97
N GLN A 511 -8.92 -5.86 -8.15
CA GLN A 511 -8.96 -6.55 -9.43
C GLN A 511 -7.77 -7.49 -9.63
N ALA A 512 -6.58 -7.12 -9.16
CA ALA A 512 -5.38 -7.97 -9.24
C ALA A 512 -5.56 -9.28 -8.44
N TYR A 513 -6.12 -9.19 -7.21
CA TYR A 513 -6.46 -10.39 -6.44
C TYR A 513 -7.52 -11.24 -7.14
N ARG A 514 -8.59 -10.63 -7.63
CA ARG A 514 -9.66 -11.35 -8.36
C ARG A 514 -9.12 -12.02 -9.63
N ASN A 515 -8.19 -11.39 -10.35
CA ASN A 515 -7.51 -12.00 -11.49
C ASN A 515 -6.70 -13.24 -11.09
N SER A 516 -6.25 -13.33 -9.85
CA SER A 516 -5.57 -14.50 -9.28
C SER A 516 -6.53 -15.49 -8.60
N PHE A 517 -7.85 -15.37 -8.78
CA PHE A 517 -8.88 -16.20 -8.11
C PHE A 517 -8.75 -16.18 -6.58
N MET A 518 -8.26 -15.07 -6.04
CA MET A 518 -8.11 -14.84 -4.61
C MET A 518 -9.25 -13.95 -4.13
N PRO A 519 -10.01 -14.34 -3.09
CA PRO A 519 -10.86 -13.40 -2.36
C PRO A 519 -10.02 -12.20 -1.91
N ALA A 520 -10.62 -11.00 -1.90
CA ALA A 520 -9.94 -9.80 -1.49
C ALA A 520 -10.80 -9.01 -0.52
N GLU A 521 -10.16 -8.34 0.43
CA GLU A 521 -10.80 -7.32 1.26
C GLU A 521 -10.27 -5.93 0.87
N LEU A 522 -11.06 -4.88 1.14
CA LEU A 522 -10.77 -3.54 0.62
C LEU A 522 -9.63 -2.80 1.34
N GLY A 523 -9.01 -3.44 2.30
CA GLY A 523 -7.86 -2.89 3.04
C GLY A 523 -8.23 -2.19 4.34
N TRP A 524 -7.23 -1.63 5.01
CA TRP A 524 -7.35 -1.03 6.33
C TRP A 524 -7.68 0.46 6.23
N TRP A 525 -8.76 0.86 6.86
CA TRP A 525 -9.21 2.24 6.98
C TRP A 525 -9.73 2.49 8.39
N GLY A 526 -9.81 3.75 8.82
CA GLY A 526 -10.13 4.04 10.20
C GLY A 526 -11.16 5.13 10.42
N PHE A 527 -11.76 5.16 11.60
CA PHE A 527 -12.49 6.29 12.10
C PHE A 527 -11.50 7.30 12.69
N LEU A 528 -11.57 8.53 12.20
CA LEU A 528 -10.80 9.63 12.73
C LEU A 528 -11.62 10.33 13.82
N ALA A 529 -10.99 10.57 14.96
CA ALA A 529 -11.48 11.55 15.91
C ALA A 529 -11.08 12.97 15.43
N TRP A 530 -11.81 13.97 15.87
CA TRP A 530 -11.43 15.34 15.59
C TRP A 530 -10.06 15.66 16.24
N ALA A 531 -9.22 16.30 15.48
CA ALA A 531 -8.01 16.97 15.94
C ALA A 531 -7.80 18.26 15.13
N PRO A 532 -6.98 19.20 15.57
CA PRO A 532 -6.63 20.34 14.73
C PRO A 532 -6.15 19.88 13.34
N HIS A 533 -6.71 20.44 12.27
CA HIS A 533 -6.50 20.07 10.86
C HIS A 533 -7.00 18.65 10.44
N GLN A 534 -7.76 18.00 11.30
CA GLN A 534 -8.33 16.69 11.04
C GLN A 534 -9.79 16.66 11.48
N PRO A 535 -10.76 16.74 10.56
CA PRO A 535 -12.17 16.57 10.92
C PRO A 535 -12.43 15.15 11.43
N ALA A 536 -13.41 14.99 12.29
CA ALA A 536 -13.91 13.68 12.68
C ALA A 536 -14.56 12.99 11.47
N THR A 537 -14.39 11.68 11.32
CA THR A 537 -15.11 10.89 10.30
C THR A 537 -16.62 11.01 10.47
N THR A 538 -17.33 11.14 9.37
CA THR A 538 -18.79 11.33 9.33
C THR A 538 -19.51 10.11 8.73
N PRO A 539 -20.80 9.90 9.03
CA PRO A 539 -21.55 8.75 8.52
C PRO A 539 -21.61 8.65 6.99
N ASP A 540 -21.64 9.77 6.27
CA ASP A 540 -21.64 9.76 4.79
C ASP A 540 -20.31 9.26 4.20
N GLU A 541 -19.19 9.47 4.88
CA GLU A 541 -17.91 8.88 4.48
C GLU A 541 -17.91 7.37 4.69
N VAL A 542 -18.46 6.92 5.80
CA VAL A 542 -18.59 5.48 6.10
C VAL A 542 -19.58 4.82 5.13
N GLU A 543 -20.69 5.48 4.82
CA GLU A 543 -21.67 4.99 3.85
C GLU A 543 -21.03 4.84 2.44
N PHE A 544 -20.25 5.82 2.00
CA PHE A 544 -19.53 5.74 0.74
C PHE A 544 -18.65 4.48 0.68
N TYR A 545 -17.94 4.18 1.77
CA TYR A 545 -17.11 2.99 1.87
C TYR A 545 -17.95 1.71 1.88
N ALA A 546 -19.02 1.68 2.66
CA ALA A 546 -19.94 0.55 2.79
C ALA A 546 -20.65 0.21 1.46
N VAL A 547 -20.99 1.23 0.67
CA VAL A 547 -21.55 1.05 -0.69
C VAL A 547 -20.52 0.39 -1.61
N ARG A 548 -19.24 0.77 -1.52
CA ARG A 548 -18.17 0.10 -2.29
C ARG A 548 -17.98 -1.34 -1.87
N MET A 549 -17.98 -1.62 -0.57
CA MET A 549 -17.97 -2.97 0.00
C MET A 549 -19.09 -3.84 -0.62
N LEU A 550 -20.32 -3.32 -0.63
CA LEU A 550 -21.47 -3.99 -1.21
C LEU A 550 -21.32 -4.18 -2.73
N ALA A 551 -20.89 -3.16 -3.45
CA ALA A 551 -20.71 -3.19 -4.90
C ALA A 551 -19.70 -4.25 -5.35
N LEU A 552 -18.58 -4.33 -4.67
CA LEU A 552 -17.47 -5.26 -4.97
C LEU A 552 -17.66 -6.63 -4.33
N ASP A 553 -18.70 -6.84 -3.52
CA ASP A 553 -18.90 -8.03 -2.69
C ASP A 553 -17.62 -8.40 -1.93
N SER A 554 -17.06 -7.42 -1.27
CA SER A 554 -15.75 -7.53 -0.63
C SER A 554 -15.82 -7.06 0.82
N PRO A 555 -15.26 -7.81 1.79
CA PRO A 555 -15.23 -7.39 3.18
C PRO A 555 -14.35 -6.15 3.37
N VAL A 556 -14.46 -5.53 4.53
CA VAL A 556 -13.64 -4.41 4.97
C VAL A 556 -12.90 -4.75 6.27
N SER A 557 -11.85 -4.00 6.55
CA SER A 557 -11.18 -4.01 7.84
C SER A 557 -11.18 -2.62 8.43
N LEU A 558 -11.80 -2.49 9.59
CA LEU A 558 -11.76 -1.24 10.35
C LEU A 558 -10.54 -1.25 11.26
N GLU A 559 -9.50 -0.48 10.90
CA GLU A 559 -8.30 -0.30 11.70
C GLU A 559 -8.41 0.97 12.54
N THR A 560 -8.70 0.84 13.82
CA THR A 560 -8.82 1.99 14.72
C THR A 560 -8.60 1.56 16.18
N ASN A 561 -8.37 2.54 17.04
CA ASN A 561 -8.23 2.30 18.47
C ASN A 561 -9.47 2.80 19.24
N LEU A 562 -9.67 2.27 20.44
CA LEU A 562 -10.82 2.62 21.28
C LEU A 562 -10.91 4.11 21.57
N LYS A 563 -9.78 4.79 21.74
CA LYS A 563 -9.76 6.24 22.00
C LYS A 563 -10.39 7.01 20.85
N ALA A 564 -10.08 6.66 19.59
CA ALA A 564 -10.68 7.30 18.43
C ALA A 564 -12.18 7.05 18.35
N LEU A 565 -12.63 5.81 18.66
CA LEU A 565 -14.04 5.45 18.73
C LEU A 565 -14.80 6.21 19.83
N GLN A 566 -14.21 6.32 21.00
CA GLN A 566 -14.80 7.05 22.15
C GLN A 566 -14.88 8.56 21.91
N GLN A 567 -13.89 9.11 21.21
CA GLN A 567 -13.80 10.55 20.92
C GLN A 567 -14.65 11.01 19.76
N ASN A 568 -15.02 10.12 18.83
CA ASN A 568 -15.96 10.46 17.75
C ASN A 568 -17.39 10.20 18.23
N GLY A 569 -18.16 11.26 18.40
CA GLY A 569 -19.54 11.20 18.91
C GLY A 569 -20.53 10.45 18.01
N ARG A 570 -20.16 10.21 16.72
CA ARG A 570 -20.99 9.48 15.75
C ARG A 570 -20.61 8.00 15.60
N THR A 571 -19.68 7.49 16.41
CA THR A 571 -19.15 6.11 16.30
C THR A 571 -20.27 5.06 16.28
N GLN A 572 -21.25 5.14 17.17
CA GLN A 572 -22.34 4.16 17.23
C GLN A 572 -23.20 4.16 15.96
N GLU A 573 -23.49 5.34 15.41
CA GLU A 573 -24.24 5.49 14.15
C GLU A 573 -23.48 4.86 13.00
N MET A 574 -22.18 5.14 12.89
CA MET A 574 -21.30 4.61 11.84
C MET A 574 -21.10 3.11 11.91
N LEU A 575 -20.91 2.56 13.11
CA LEU A 575 -20.75 1.10 13.29
C LEU A 575 -22.03 0.36 12.95
N ARG A 576 -23.22 0.86 13.37
CA ARG A 576 -24.50 0.25 12.97
C ARG A 576 -24.68 0.26 11.46
N LEU A 577 -24.36 1.39 10.83
CA LEU A 577 -24.42 1.50 9.36
C LEU A 577 -23.52 0.45 8.68
N LEU A 578 -22.29 0.25 9.15
CA LEU A 578 -21.41 -0.82 8.64
C LEU A 578 -22.03 -2.20 8.81
N GLY A 579 -22.53 -2.50 10.01
CA GLY A 579 -23.18 -3.78 10.30
C GLY A 579 -24.41 -4.06 9.42
N ASP A 580 -25.23 -3.04 9.15
CA ASP A 580 -26.39 -3.15 8.26
C ASP A 580 -25.98 -3.45 6.81
N PHE A 581 -24.95 -2.79 6.32
CA PHE A 581 -24.40 -3.05 4.98
C PHE A 581 -23.70 -4.41 4.88
N GLU A 582 -22.99 -4.84 5.93
CA GLU A 582 -22.38 -6.18 6.00
C GLU A 582 -23.43 -7.28 5.93
N GLN A 583 -24.53 -7.16 6.69
CA GLN A 583 -25.64 -8.10 6.62
C GLN A 583 -26.28 -8.11 5.23
N LEU A 584 -26.50 -6.92 4.63
CA LEU A 584 -27.07 -6.81 3.28
C LEU A 584 -26.18 -7.51 2.24
N ARG A 585 -24.87 -7.35 2.35
CA ARG A 585 -23.88 -7.97 1.46
C ARG A 585 -23.83 -9.49 1.63
N LEU A 586 -23.77 -9.98 2.87
CA LEU A 586 -23.67 -11.42 3.16
C LEU A 586 -24.95 -12.18 2.78
N ASN A 587 -26.11 -11.53 2.93
CA ASN A 587 -27.40 -12.11 2.53
C ASN A 587 -27.55 -12.22 1.01
N GLY A 588 -26.75 -11.50 0.22
CA GLY A 588 -26.74 -11.59 -1.25
C GLY A 588 -28.03 -11.10 -1.92
N THR A 589 -28.84 -10.30 -1.23
CA THR A 589 -30.16 -9.84 -1.73
C THR A 589 -30.07 -8.75 -2.79
N VAL A 590 -28.93 -8.04 -2.91
CA VAL A 590 -28.73 -7.01 -3.92
C VAL A 590 -28.23 -7.63 -5.22
N PRO A 591 -29.00 -7.55 -6.34
CA PRO A 591 -28.61 -8.15 -7.62
C PRO A 591 -27.28 -7.60 -8.16
N ALA A 592 -26.53 -8.42 -8.90
CA ALA A 592 -25.24 -8.00 -9.51
C ALA A 592 -25.41 -6.76 -10.39
N SER A 593 -26.49 -6.66 -11.18
CA SER A 593 -26.77 -5.50 -12.03
C SER A 593 -26.98 -4.18 -11.26
N ILE A 594 -27.39 -4.25 -10.01
CA ILE A 594 -27.47 -3.09 -9.10
C ILE A 594 -26.07 -2.83 -8.51
N ARG A 595 -25.37 -3.86 -8.04
CA ARG A 595 -24.01 -3.72 -7.50
C ARG A 595 -23.05 -3.09 -8.50
N ASP A 596 -23.14 -3.45 -9.79
CA ASP A 596 -22.33 -2.86 -10.87
C ASP A 596 -22.55 -1.34 -10.98
N LYS A 597 -23.79 -0.86 -10.76
CA LYS A 597 -24.08 0.58 -10.75
C LYS A 597 -23.54 1.26 -9.50
N LEU A 598 -23.61 0.60 -8.34
CA LEU A 598 -23.11 1.11 -7.06
C LEU A 598 -21.57 1.24 -7.04
N ALA A 599 -20.88 0.58 -7.94
CA ALA A 599 -19.42 0.65 -8.06
C ALA A 599 -18.92 2.03 -8.51
N ILE A 600 -19.77 2.89 -9.08
CA ILE A 600 -19.43 4.21 -9.62
C ILE A 600 -20.27 5.28 -8.94
N GLY A 601 -19.68 6.45 -8.67
CA GLY A 601 -20.39 7.60 -8.05
C GLY A 601 -20.58 7.45 -6.55
N GLU A 602 -21.41 8.31 -5.97
CA GLU A 602 -21.79 8.28 -4.55
C GLU A 602 -23.25 7.92 -4.41
N TRP A 603 -23.57 7.12 -3.42
CA TRP A 603 -24.92 6.62 -3.22
C TRP A 603 -25.33 6.71 -1.75
N HIS A 604 -26.59 7.06 -1.54
CA HIS A 604 -27.22 7.07 -0.25
C HIS A 604 -28.35 6.05 -0.19
N ARG A 605 -28.42 5.26 0.89
CA ARG A 605 -29.47 4.26 1.09
C ARG A 605 -30.58 4.80 1.97
N ILE A 606 -31.78 4.94 1.37
CA ILE A 606 -32.99 5.41 2.06
C ILE A 606 -34.10 4.37 1.79
N ASP A 607 -34.84 3.99 2.82
CA ASP A 607 -36.02 3.10 2.72
C ASP A 607 -35.76 1.85 1.85
N ASN A 608 -34.61 1.21 2.08
CA ASN A 608 -34.13 0.05 1.30
C ASN A 608 -33.91 0.29 -0.20
N THR A 609 -33.83 1.53 -0.66
CA THR A 609 -33.45 1.91 -2.01
C THR A 609 -32.13 2.65 -2.01
N PHE A 610 -31.41 2.62 -3.15
CA PHE A 610 -30.19 3.42 -3.35
C PHE A 610 -30.50 4.60 -4.25
N ARG A 611 -30.12 5.79 -3.82
CA ARG A 611 -30.21 7.04 -4.59
C ARG A 611 -28.82 7.57 -4.89
N PRO A 612 -28.53 8.01 -6.12
CA PRO A 612 -27.31 8.79 -6.37
C PRO A 612 -27.32 10.01 -5.45
N VAL A 613 -26.18 10.30 -4.83
CA VAL A 613 -26.04 11.50 -3.98
C VAL A 613 -24.87 12.33 -4.47
N ASN A 614 -25.04 13.66 -4.45
CA ASN A 614 -23.97 14.60 -4.71
C ASN A 614 -23.80 15.54 -3.52
N TYR A 615 -22.56 15.63 -3.02
CA TYR A 615 -22.15 16.52 -1.94
C TYR A 615 -21.38 17.71 -2.55
N ALA A 616 -22.08 18.81 -2.83
CA ALA A 616 -21.45 20.03 -3.34
C ALA A 616 -20.93 20.88 -2.16
N VAL A 617 -19.61 20.96 -2.02
CA VAL A 617 -18.96 21.66 -0.91
C VAL A 617 -18.46 23.03 -1.35
N THR A 618 -18.80 24.08 -0.60
CA THR A 618 -18.32 25.44 -0.83
C THR A 618 -18.05 26.18 0.48
N ARG A 619 -17.16 27.17 0.45
CA ARG A 619 -17.02 28.14 1.56
C ARG A 619 -17.88 29.38 1.26
N ILE A 620 -18.55 29.84 2.28
CA ILE A 620 -19.38 31.06 2.23
C ILE A 620 -19.15 31.88 3.51
N SER A 621 -18.87 33.17 3.36
CA SER A 621 -18.74 34.07 4.50
C SER A 621 -20.12 34.58 4.93
N ALA A 622 -20.27 34.96 6.19
CA ALA A 622 -21.44 35.64 6.67
C ALA A 622 -21.70 36.92 5.82
N GLY A 623 -22.94 37.12 5.39
CA GLY A 623 -23.31 38.15 4.41
C GLY A 623 -22.95 37.84 2.96
N GLY A 624 -22.25 36.73 2.70
CA GLY A 624 -21.81 36.30 1.37
C GLY A 624 -22.84 35.44 0.63
N GLU A 625 -22.55 35.19 -0.65
CA GLU A 625 -23.39 34.44 -1.56
C GLU A 625 -22.55 33.45 -2.38
N CYS A 626 -23.04 32.27 -2.66
CA CYS A 626 -22.40 31.31 -3.56
C CYS A 626 -23.39 30.75 -4.59
N ALA A 627 -22.87 30.39 -5.77
CA ALA A 627 -23.61 29.62 -6.76
C ALA A 627 -23.58 28.14 -6.41
N VAL A 628 -24.72 27.49 -6.50
CA VAL A 628 -24.88 26.04 -6.27
C VAL A 628 -25.63 25.45 -7.47
N THR A 629 -25.28 24.21 -7.82
CA THR A 629 -25.90 23.51 -8.96
C THR A 629 -26.58 22.24 -8.47
N ASN A 630 -27.87 22.12 -8.75
CA ASN A 630 -28.63 20.90 -8.59
C ASN A 630 -28.85 20.29 -9.99
N ALA A 631 -28.14 19.20 -10.27
CA ALA A 631 -28.28 18.48 -11.54
C ALA A 631 -29.54 17.61 -11.61
N GLU A 632 -30.24 17.46 -10.47
CA GLU A 632 -31.41 16.62 -10.30
C GLU A 632 -32.71 17.44 -10.35
N ALA A 633 -33.85 16.78 -10.21
CA ALA A 633 -35.14 17.45 -10.08
C ALA A 633 -35.19 18.39 -8.87
N ALA A 634 -36.10 19.33 -8.88
CA ALA A 634 -36.37 20.21 -7.73
C ALA A 634 -36.67 19.37 -6.49
N GLN A 635 -36.01 19.66 -5.38
CA GLN A 635 -36.09 18.87 -4.15
C GLN A 635 -35.94 19.73 -2.90
N PRO A 636 -36.38 19.26 -1.72
CA PRO A 636 -36.18 20.00 -0.47
C PRO A 636 -34.69 20.28 -0.25
N LEU A 637 -34.36 21.45 0.28
CA LEU A 637 -32.99 21.83 0.66
C LEU A 637 -32.47 20.88 1.73
N GLN A 638 -31.38 20.23 1.44
CA GLN A 638 -30.63 19.36 2.38
C GLN A 638 -29.18 19.84 2.44
N PHE A 639 -28.63 19.91 3.64
CA PHE A 639 -27.29 20.49 3.82
C PHE A 639 -26.59 20.02 5.11
N ARG A 640 -25.26 20.19 5.11
CA ARG A 640 -24.44 20.32 6.32
C ARG A 640 -23.81 21.72 6.32
N LEU A 641 -24.00 22.48 7.38
CA LEU A 641 -23.44 23.83 7.57
C LEU A 641 -22.46 23.77 8.73
N GLN A 642 -21.15 23.84 8.45
CA GLN A 642 -20.11 23.83 9.45
C GLN A 642 -19.51 25.21 9.61
N CYS A 643 -19.44 25.72 10.85
CA CYS A 643 -18.71 26.92 11.17
C CYS A 643 -17.21 26.67 11.01
N VAL A 644 -16.50 27.48 10.20
CA VAL A 644 -15.06 27.33 10.01
C VAL A 644 -14.29 28.43 10.73
N PRO A 645 -13.06 28.16 11.22
CA PRO A 645 -12.24 29.19 11.87
C PRO A 645 -12.03 30.39 10.96
N GLY A 646 -12.06 31.57 11.53
CA GLY A 646 -11.60 32.79 10.90
C GLY A 646 -10.07 32.76 10.71
N LEU A 647 -9.56 33.64 9.86
CA LEU A 647 -8.10 33.81 9.67
C LEU A 647 -7.68 35.17 10.20
N ALA A 648 -6.60 35.21 10.95
CA ALA A 648 -5.98 36.45 11.38
C ALA A 648 -5.55 37.27 10.13
N PRO A 649 -5.70 38.62 10.15
CA PRO A 649 -5.28 39.44 9.04
C PRO A 649 -3.75 39.36 8.82
N LEU A 650 -3.32 39.67 7.60
CA LEU A 650 -1.90 39.70 7.24
C LEU A 650 -1.13 40.62 8.20
N GLY A 651 0.04 40.17 8.63
CA GLY A 651 0.90 40.91 9.56
C GLY A 651 0.42 40.92 11.01
N ALA A 652 -0.62 40.15 11.37
CA ALA A 652 -1.05 40.05 12.76
C ALA A 652 0.05 39.41 13.62
N ALA A 653 0.21 39.87 14.85
CA ALA A 653 1.22 39.38 15.78
C ALA A 653 1.04 37.88 16.16
N THR A 654 -0.15 37.36 15.97
CA THR A 654 -0.46 35.92 16.16
C THR A 654 -0.04 35.04 14.99
N ASN A 655 0.25 35.61 13.81
CA ASN A 655 0.73 34.87 12.66
C ASN A 655 2.18 34.37 12.89
N ARG A 656 2.60 33.36 12.15
CA ARG A 656 3.97 32.90 12.13
C ARG A 656 4.63 33.26 10.79
N VAL A 657 5.66 34.07 10.83
CA VAL A 657 6.48 34.37 9.65
C VAL A 657 7.36 33.14 9.36
N LEU A 658 7.24 32.60 8.15
CA LEU A 658 8.03 31.47 7.66
C LEU A 658 9.17 31.95 6.74
N LEU A 659 8.94 33.06 6.02
CA LEU A 659 9.95 33.79 5.26
C LEU A 659 9.70 35.28 5.46
N PRO A 660 10.66 36.05 6.06
CA PRO A 660 10.49 37.47 6.30
C PRO A 660 10.62 38.30 5.01
N ALA A 661 9.92 39.43 4.94
CA ALA A 661 9.94 40.33 3.78
C ALA A 661 11.31 40.95 3.52
N ALA A 662 12.18 41.01 4.54
CA ALA A 662 13.55 41.51 4.43
C ALA A 662 14.50 40.57 3.65
N GLU A 663 14.12 39.31 3.45
CA GLU A 663 14.93 38.26 2.81
C GLU A 663 14.17 37.59 1.64
N PRO A 664 13.82 38.32 0.58
CA PRO A 664 13.09 37.76 -0.55
C PRO A 664 13.90 36.72 -1.33
N LEU A 665 13.28 35.66 -1.77
CA LEU A 665 13.94 34.62 -2.55
C LEU A 665 13.59 34.75 -4.03
N ASN A 666 14.62 34.93 -4.87
CA ASN A 666 14.49 34.99 -6.31
C ASN A 666 14.66 33.57 -6.90
N LEU A 667 13.61 32.95 -7.33
CA LEU A 667 13.62 31.59 -7.84
C LEU A 667 13.53 31.59 -9.37
N LEU A 668 14.60 31.12 -10.02
CA LEU A 668 14.61 30.89 -11.46
C LEU A 668 13.97 29.54 -11.78
N ALA A 669 12.95 29.53 -12.64
CA ALA A 669 12.34 28.31 -13.05
C ALA A 669 13.24 27.51 -13.99
N PRO A 670 13.35 26.18 -13.86
CA PRO A 670 14.07 25.35 -14.79
C PRO A 670 13.43 25.43 -16.20
N SER A 671 14.24 25.64 -17.24
CA SER A 671 13.79 25.87 -18.61
C SER A 671 13.64 24.60 -19.46
N THR A 672 14.06 23.44 -18.93
CA THR A 672 14.07 22.18 -19.70
C THR A 672 13.26 21.09 -19.00
N LYS A 673 12.65 20.19 -19.80
CA LYS A 673 11.99 18.95 -19.31
C LYS A 673 12.93 18.03 -18.53
N ALA A 674 14.24 18.29 -18.53
CA ALA A 674 15.25 17.53 -17.82
C ALA A 674 15.28 17.83 -16.30
N ALA A 675 14.69 18.94 -15.84
CA ALA A 675 14.47 19.14 -14.42
C ALA A 675 13.26 18.29 -14.00
N MET A 676 13.52 17.25 -13.25
CA MET A 676 12.46 16.35 -12.73
C MET A 676 11.42 17.17 -11.95
N PRO A 677 10.11 16.90 -12.13
CA PRO A 677 9.08 17.47 -11.27
C PRO A 677 9.43 17.26 -9.79
N GLY A 678 9.36 18.31 -8.98
CA GLY A 678 9.74 18.27 -7.57
C GLY A 678 11.16 18.72 -7.27
N ALA A 679 11.89 19.30 -8.23
CA ALA A 679 13.21 19.88 -7.99
C ALA A 679 13.16 20.95 -6.89
N LEU A 680 13.96 20.76 -5.83
CA LEU A 680 14.08 21.72 -4.74
C LEU A 680 14.70 23.02 -5.29
N ALA A 681 14.04 24.14 -5.04
CA ALA A 681 14.54 25.48 -5.38
C ALA A 681 15.17 26.17 -4.16
N ALA A 682 14.52 26.06 -3.01
CA ALA A 682 15.00 26.59 -1.73
C ALA A 682 14.43 25.76 -0.56
N ARG A 683 15.13 25.79 0.57
CA ARG A 683 14.70 25.21 1.85
C ARG A 683 14.94 26.20 2.97
N ILE A 684 13.95 26.46 3.76
CA ILE A 684 14.00 27.26 4.98
C ILE A 684 13.87 26.30 6.14
N GLU A 685 14.92 26.15 6.95
CA GLU A 685 14.99 25.17 8.03
C GLU A 685 14.80 25.86 9.38
N PHE A 686 13.71 25.52 10.08
CA PHE A 686 13.32 26.13 11.35
C PHE A 686 14.08 25.58 12.55
N THR A 687 14.59 24.35 12.42
CA THR A 687 15.39 23.68 13.47
C THR A 687 16.86 24.10 13.49
N LYS A 688 17.30 24.90 12.52
CA LYS A 688 18.62 25.52 12.47
C LYS A 688 18.46 27.02 12.35
N ALA A 689 19.18 27.74 13.16
CA ALA A 689 19.14 29.18 13.16
C ALA A 689 20.58 29.75 13.24
N VAL A 690 20.83 30.86 12.56
CA VAL A 690 22.03 31.64 12.72
C VAL A 690 21.62 32.91 13.47
N GLY A 691 21.91 32.99 14.78
CA GLY A 691 21.29 33.98 15.63
C GLY A 691 19.78 33.79 15.77
N ASP A 692 18.97 34.83 15.52
CA ASP A 692 17.51 34.79 15.55
C ASP A 692 16.86 34.51 14.17
N GLN A 693 17.67 34.24 13.13
CA GLN A 693 17.18 34.01 11.76
C GLN A 693 17.20 32.52 11.37
N PHE A 694 16.20 32.10 10.65
CA PHE A 694 16.15 30.72 10.10
C PHE A 694 17.24 30.55 9.02
N SER A 695 17.82 29.34 8.95
CA SER A 695 18.76 28.99 7.89
C SER A 695 18.05 28.80 6.56
N VAL A 696 18.43 29.55 5.54
CA VAL A 696 17.89 29.42 4.18
C VAL A 696 18.93 28.76 3.29
N PHE A 697 18.54 27.64 2.64
CA PHE A 697 19.39 26.92 1.70
C PHE A 697 18.84 27.09 0.28
N MET A 698 19.65 27.70 -0.60
CA MET A 698 19.33 27.75 -2.04
C MET A 698 20.07 26.64 -2.77
N VAL A 699 19.41 26.00 -3.73
CA VAL A 699 20.06 24.98 -4.56
C VAL A 699 21.18 25.62 -5.40
N GLY A 700 22.38 25.02 -5.33
CA GLY A 700 23.60 25.55 -6.00
C GLY A 700 24.41 26.55 -5.19
N GLN A 701 23.97 26.90 -4.00
CA GLN A 701 24.80 27.69 -3.03
C GLN A 701 25.45 26.72 -2.02
N PRO A 702 26.70 26.98 -1.61
CA PRO A 702 27.30 26.20 -0.54
C PRO A 702 26.48 26.36 0.75
N SER A 703 26.28 25.24 1.47
CA SER A 703 25.68 25.29 2.82
C SER A 703 26.49 26.27 3.69
N PRO A 704 25.87 27.21 4.43
CA PRO A 704 26.60 28.07 5.35
C PRO A 704 27.48 27.23 6.27
N ALA A 705 28.73 27.67 6.45
CA ALA A 705 29.65 26.94 7.30
C ALA A 705 29.12 26.88 8.74
N THR A 706 29.09 25.69 9.32
CA THR A 706 28.40 25.33 10.57
C THR A 706 29.05 25.81 11.87
N SER A 707 29.88 26.80 11.85
CA SER A 707 30.50 27.37 13.08
C SER A 707 29.60 28.47 13.66
N GLY A 708 28.72 28.09 14.57
CA GLY A 708 27.87 29.03 15.32
C GLY A 708 26.36 28.79 15.25
N GLU A 709 25.91 27.61 14.73
CA GLU A 709 24.50 27.26 14.71
C GLU A 709 23.96 27.03 16.12
N THR A 710 22.97 27.82 16.52
CA THR A 710 22.07 27.46 17.62
C THR A 710 21.02 26.46 17.13
N VAL A 711 20.78 25.41 17.89
CA VAL A 711 19.70 24.45 17.58
C VAL A 711 18.38 25.19 17.80
N GLY A 712 17.73 25.59 16.73
CA GLY A 712 16.36 26.12 16.75
C GLY A 712 15.35 25.03 17.14
N LYS A 713 14.13 25.44 17.48
CA LYS A 713 13.03 24.53 17.77
C LYS A 713 12.11 24.41 16.56
N PRO A 714 11.48 23.26 16.33
CA PRO A 714 10.39 23.15 15.35
C PRO A 714 9.32 24.20 15.62
N LEU A 715 8.64 24.68 14.56
CA LEU A 715 7.51 25.59 14.70
C LEU A 715 6.24 24.83 15.06
N ASP A 716 5.47 25.39 16.00
CA ASP A 716 4.11 24.96 16.28
C ASP A 716 3.14 25.78 15.41
N LEU A 717 2.52 25.10 14.42
CA LEU A 717 1.50 25.64 13.52
C LEU A 717 0.13 25.03 13.78
N GLN A 718 -0.09 24.38 14.93
CA GLN A 718 -1.37 23.70 15.26
C GLN A 718 -2.59 24.62 15.15
N HIS A 719 -2.41 25.91 15.44
CA HIS A 719 -3.49 26.92 15.39
C HIS A 719 -3.34 27.87 14.20
N HIS A 720 -2.80 27.39 13.07
CA HIS A 720 -2.63 28.17 11.85
C HIS A 720 -3.29 27.41 10.67
N ARG A 721 -4.26 28.04 10.02
CA ARG A 721 -5.16 27.37 9.06
C ARG A 721 -4.94 27.73 7.61
N ALA A 722 -3.97 28.59 7.32
CA ALA A 722 -3.62 28.99 5.95
C ALA A 722 -2.18 29.42 5.84
N LEU A 723 -1.62 29.35 4.64
CA LEU A 723 -0.40 30.07 4.29
C LEU A 723 -0.79 31.30 3.46
N ALA A 724 -0.22 32.46 3.78
CA ALA A 724 -0.24 33.64 2.92
C ALA A 724 1.12 33.75 2.24
N VAL A 725 1.15 33.71 0.90
CA VAL A 725 2.37 33.79 0.10
C VAL A 725 2.35 35.09 -0.72
N HIS A 726 3.34 35.96 -0.52
CA HIS A 726 3.48 37.19 -1.28
C HIS A 726 4.53 36.99 -2.38
N LEU A 727 4.07 37.00 -3.63
CA LEU A 727 4.85 36.65 -4.81
C LEU A 727 4.95 37.82 -5.78
N CYS A 728 6.06 37.88 -6.53
CA CYS A 728 6.22 38.75 -7.69
C CYS A 728 6.72 37.90 -8.87
N VAL A 729 5.96 37.88 -9.95
CA VAL A 729 6.31 37.18 -11.18
C VAL A 729 6.69 38.20 -12.25
N THR A 730 7.87 38.03 -12.86
CA THR A 730 8.40 39.02 -13.79
C THR A 730 7.92 38.84 -15.25
N ASN A 731 7.69 37.59 -15.67
CA ASN A 731 7.36 37.27 -17.06
C ASN A 731 6.07 36.43 -17.13
N ALA A 732 5.20 36.74 -18.07
CA ALA A 732 4.02 35.87 -18.32
C ALA A 732 4.43 34.55 -18.99
N PRO A 733 3.76 33.44 -18.65
CA PRO A 733 3.88 32.22 -19.44
C PRO A 733 3.36 32.50 -20.89
N PRO A 734 3.92 31.83 -21.92
CA PRO A 734 3.41 31.97 -23.30
C PRO A 734 1.92 31.62 -23.38
N VAL A 735 1.20 32.37 -24.23
CA VAL A 735 -0.23 32.11 -24.47
C VAL A 735 -0.44 30.67 -24.93
N GLY A 736 -1.31 29.92 -24.21
CA GLY A 736 -1.60 28.50 -24.50
C GLY A 736 -0.63 27.49 -23.89
N ALA A 737 0.47 27.93 -23.25
CA ALA A 737 1.33 27.04 -22.47
C ALA A 737 0.80 26.89 -21.03
N PRO A 738 0.90 25.70 -20.44
CA PRO A 738 0.53 25.53 -19.03
C PRO A 738 1.47 26.37 -18.13
N PRO A 739 0.93 27.10 -17.13
CA PRO A 739 1.73 27.96 -16.26
C PRO A 739 2.75 27.16 -15.44
N PRO A 740 3.90 27.75 -15.08
CA PRO A 740 4.79 27.16 -14.10
C PRO A 740 4.08 26.94 -12.77
N VAL A 741 4.48 25.91 -12.02
CA VAL A 741 3.90 25.58 -10.71
C VAL A 741 4.99 25.57 -9.65
N LEU A 742 4.81 26.42 -8.63
CA LEU A 742 5.66 26.45 -7.43
C LEU A 742 4.92 25.76 -6.28
N ASN A 743 5.58 24.82 -5.62
CA ASN A 743 5.07 24.14 -4.44
C ASN A 743 5.68 24.72 -3.19
N PHE A 744 4.85 25.10 -2.24
CA PHE A 744 5.19 25.44 -0.86
C PHE A 744 4.94 24.21 0.00
N GLN A 745 5.99 23.51 0.40
CA GLN A 745 5.89 22.23 1.10
C GLN A 745 6.32 22.40 2.56
N LEU A 746 5.37 22.30 3.48
CA LEU A 746 5.70 22.17 4.91
C LEU A 746 6.18 20.75 5.19
N GLU A 747 7.24 20.65 5.99
CA GLU A 747 7.84 19.38 6.41
C GLU A 747 7.80 19.23 7.92
N ALA A 748 7.22 18.12 8.40
CA ALA A 748 7.37 17.64 9.76
C ALA A 748 8.41 16.51 9.80
N GLY A 749 8.84 16.11 10.97
CA GLY A 749 9.78 14.99 11.12
C GLY A 749 9.27 13.71 10.43
N GLY A 750 10.20 12.85 9.99
CA GLY A 750 9.84 11.57 9.35
C GLY A 750 9.44 11.66 7.87
N LYS A 751 9.78 12.75 7.17
CA LYS A 751 9.44 12.97 5.75
C LYS A 751 7.93 13.05 5.48
N VAL A 752 7.18 13.58 6.42
CA VAL A 752 5.74 13.83 6.28
C VAL A 752 5.54 15.27 5.86
N TYR A 753 4.74 15.51 4.83
CA TYR A 753 4.61 16.77 4.13
C TYR A 753 3.17 17.28 4.03
N ARG A 754 3.04 18.62 3.86
CA ARG A 754 1.83 19.30 3.37
C ARG A 754 2.21 20.19 2.22
N ASP A 755 1.61 19.96 1.06
CA ASP A 755 1.95 20.59 -0.20
C ASP A 755 0.88 21.60 -0.64
N TYR A 756 1.31 22.79 -0.99
CA TYR A 756 0.48 23.85 -1.55
C TYR A 756 1.02 24.20 -2.93
N TYR A 757 0.32 23.84 -3.99
CA TYR A 757 0.74 24.09 -5.38
C TYR A 757 0.13 25.38 -5.88
N VAL A 758 0.96 26.32 -6.36
CA VAL A 758 0.53 27.59 -6.91
C VAL A 758 0.83 27.66 -8.39
N ASN A 759 -0.21 27.86 -9.23
CA ASN A 759 -0.06 28.21 -10.63
C ASN A 759 0.41 29.67 -10.76
N LEU A 760 1.54 29.88 -11.46
CA LEU A 760 2.10 31.20 -11.68
C LEU A 760 1.63 31.73 -13.07
N ASP A 761 0.33 31.96 -13.19
CA ASP A 761 -0.35 32.41 -14.40
C ASP A 761 -0.60 33.92 -14.46
N PHE A 762 0.13 34.69 -13.69
CA PHE A 762 0.02 36.14 -13.55
C PHE A 762 1.41 36.81 -13.70
N VAL A 763 1.40 38.14 -13.87
CA VAL A 763 2.58 39.02 -13.83
C VAL A 763 2.39 40.08 -12.76
N GLY A 764 3.48 40.55 -12.17
CA GLY A 764 3.48 41.51 -11.08
C GLY A 764 3.34 40.88 -9.70
N GLU A 765 2.96 41.69 -8.74
CA GLU A 765 2.82 41.27 -7.34
C GLU A 765 1.43 40.72 -7.04
N ARG A 766 1.39 39.65 -6.24
CA ARG A 766 0.16 39.07 -5.76
C ARG A 766 0.36 38.43 -4.39
N THR A 767 -0.55 38.68 -3.47
CA THR A 767 -0.67 37.89 -2.24
C THR A 767 -1.75 36.83 -2.42
N ILE A 768 -1.39 35.56 -2.22
CA ILE A 768 -2.28 34.43 -2.35
C ILE A 768 -2.44 33.79 -0.98
N ILE A 769 -3.68 33.70 -0.51
CA ILE A 769 -3.99 32.97 0.72
C ILE A 769 -4.36 31.54 0.33
N LEU A 770 -3.64 30.59 0.91
CA LEU A 770 -3.72 29.16 0.68
C LEU A 770 -4.37 28.52 1.91
N PRO A 771 -5.72 28.54 2.06
CA PRO A 771 -6.39 27.89 3.17
C PRO A 771 -6.36 26.37 2.99
N GLU A 772 -6.59 25.66 4.08
CA GLU A 772 -6.85 24.22 4.00
C GLU A 772 -8.03 23.92 3.06
N PRO A 773 -8.04 22.74 2.41
CA PRO A 773 -9.06 22.40 1.45
C PRO A 773 -10.44 22.33 2.11
N THR A 774 -11.46 22.67 1.33
CA THR A 774 -12.86 22.54 1.74
C THR A 774 -13.40 21.14 1.44
N THR A 775 -12.76 20.41 0.55
CA THR A 775 -13.15 19.04 0.18
C THR A 775 -12.38 18.03 1.02
N GLU A 776 -13.02 16.94 1.38
CA GLU A 776 -12.41 15.82 2.10
C GLU A 776 -11.51 14.95 1.21
N ARG A 777 -11.50 15.22 -0.10
CA ARG A 777 -10.63 14.54 -1.08
C ARG A 777 -9.30 15.27 -1.21
N MET A 778 -8.23 14.62 -0.87
CA MET A 778 -6.87 15.17 -0.97
C MET A 778 -6.27 15.05 -2.39
N LEU A 779 -7.07 14.95 -3.43
CA LEU A 779 -6.57 15.03 -4.80
C LEU A 779 -6.16 16.47 -5.09
N PRO A 780 -5.00 16.70 -5.74
CA PRO A 780 -4.56 18.05 -6.09
C PRO A 780 -5.46 18.57 -7.21
N GLU A 781 -6.45 19.35 -6.85
CA GLU A 781 -7.31 20.07 -7.78
C GLU A 781 -6.90 21.54 -7.81
N PHE A 782 -6.43 22.04 -8.95
CA PHE A 782 -6.19 23.45 -9.14
C PHE A 782 -7.51 24.19 -9.28
N ARG A 783 -7.77 25.10 -8.36
CA ARG A 783 -8.95 25.95 -8.39
C ARG A 783 -8.78 27.04 -9.45
N PRO A 784 -9.85 27.42 -10.16
CA PRO A 784 -9.79 28.56 -11.09
C PRO A 784 -9.50 29.87 -10.36
N ALA A 785 -9.03 30.89 -11.11
CA ALA A 785 -8.76 32.21 -10.57
C ALA A 785 -9.95 32.76 -9.74
N PRO A 786 -9.71 33.53 -8.66
CA PRO A 786 -8.39 34.08 -8.23
C PRO A 786 -7.54 33.13 -7.35
N ALA A 787 -8.02 31.96 -7.05
CA ALA A 787 -7.35 31.09 -6.09
C ALA A 787 -6.14 30.33 -6.68
N ASN A 788 -6.18 29.90 -7.93
CA ASN A 788 -5.09 29.27 -8.72
C ASN A 788 -4.12 28.40 -7.93
N TYR A 789 -4.60 27.63 -6.95
CA TYR A 789 -3.79 26.75 -6.14
C TYR A 789 -4.45 25.40 -5.90
N ALA A 790 -3.64 24.39 -5.59
CA ALA A 790 -4.10 23.09 -5.08
C ALA A 790 -3.39 22.78 -3.77
N PHE A 791 -4.04 22.01 -2.93
CA PHE A 791 -3.49 21.48 -1.70
C PHE A 791 -3.39 19.96 -1.80
N LYS A 792 -2.32 19.39 -1.28
CA LYS A 792 -2.15 17.96 -1.13
C LYS A 792 -1.53 17.64 0.23
N ALA A 793 -2.14 16.74 0.97
CA ALA A 793 -1.47 16.11 2.09
C ALA A 793 -0.71 14.89 1.55
N ALA A 794 0.60 14.88 1.70
CA ALA A 794 1.40 13.70 1.46
C ALA A 794 1.64 13.03 2.80
N MET A 795 1.25 11.77 2.93
CA MET A 795 1.37 10.95 4.13
C MET A 795 0.51 11.42 5.34
N TYR A 796 0.29 10.53 6.27
CA TYR A 796 -0.59 10.61 7.43
C TYR A 796 0.10 11.26 8.61
N GLY A 797 -0.68 11.75 9.54
CA GLY A 797 -0.19 12.14 10.83
C GLY A 797 0.80 13.30 10.77
N PHE A 798 0.58 14.28 9.86
CA PHE A 798 1.41 15.49 9.84
C PHE A 798 1.34 16.18 11.20
N ASN A 799 2.49 16.27 11.86
CA ASN A 799 2.58 16.89 13.18
C ASN A 799 2.75 18.41 13.06
N TYR A 800 1.65 19.13 13.03
CA TYR A 800 1.67 20.59 13.00
C TYR A 800 2.35 21.25 14.22
N ARG A 801 2.55 20.52 15.33
CA ARG A 801 3.32 21.00 16.49
C ARG A 801 4.83 20.95 16.26
N SER A 802 5.30 20.32 15.20
CA SER A 802 6.71 20.07 14.95
C SER A 802 7.07 20.24 13.48
N VAL A 803 6.78 21.41 12.93
CA VAL A 803 7.15 21.74 11.55
C VAL A 803 8.61 22.15 11.53
N ILE A 804 9.44 21.41 10.79
CA ILE A 804 10.89 21.57 10.79
C ILE A 804 11.40 22.42 9.63
N ALA A 805 10.68 22.48 8.52
CA ALA A 805 11.09 23.25 7.35
C ALA A 805 9.92 23.63 6.43
N LEU A 806 10.18 24.69 5.62
CA LEU A 806 9.44 25.02 4.41
C LEU A 806 10.34 24.78 3.19
N ASN A 807 9.95 23.86 2.31
CA ASN A 807 10.61 23.61 1.04
C ASN A 807 9.88 24.31 -0.09
N LEU A 808 10.60 24.95 -0.99
CA LEU A 808 10.09 25.53 -2.22
C LEU A 808 10.54 24.66 -3.39
N ARG A 809 9.58 24.12 -4.18
CA ARG A 809 9.89 23.16 -5.25
C ARG A 809 9.21 23.53 -6.55
N TRP A 810 9.95 23.42 -7.67
CA TRP A 810 9.36 23.55 -8.99
C TRP A 810 8.69 22.24 -9.41
N MET A 811 7.37 22.26 -9.55
CA MET A 811 6.59 21.11 -9.99
C MET A 811 6.32 21.11 -11.49
N ARG A 812 6.40 22.27 -12.12
CA ARG A 812 6.34 22.43 -13.57
C ARG A 812 7.34 23.51 -14.00
N ALA A 813 8.11 23.19 -15.06
CA ALA A 813 9.08 24.11 -15.68
C ALA A 813 8.41 25.39 -16.22
N GLY A 814 9.18 26.45 -16.28
CA GLY A 814 8.78 27.72 -16.89
C GLY A 814 9.47 27.97 -18.23
N PRO A 815 9.10 29.04 -18.93
CA PRO A 815 9.87 29.53 -20.07
C PRO A 815 11.28 29.96 -19.62
N ALA A 816 12.20 30.08 -20.58
CA ALA A 816 13.55 30.59 -20.30
C ALA A 816 13.48 31.93 -19.56
N ASN A 817 14.29 32.10 -18.52
CA ASN A 817 14.37 33.31 -17.68
C ASN A 817 13.08 33.65 -16.87
N PHE A 818 12.20 32.68 -16.65
CA PHE A 818 11.04 32.86 -15.78
C PHE A 818 11.50 32.95 -14.31
N VAL A 819 11.23 34.06 -13.66
CA VAL A 819 11.59 34.29 -12.26
C VAL A 819 10.33 34.53 -11.43
N CYS A 820 10.22 33.79 -10.31
CA CYS A 820 9.28 34.07 -9.26
C CYS A 820 10.04 34.54 -8.01
N THR A 821 9.81 35.77 -7.58
CA THR A 821 10.29 36.26 -6.30
C THR A 821 9.28 35.93 -5.22
N VAL A 822 9.66 35.11 -4.26
CA VAL A 822 8.88 34.87 -3.03
C VAL A 822 9.29 35.96 -2.03
N LYS A 823 8.43 36.95 -1.85
CA LYS A 823 8.73 38.13 -1.01
C LYS A 823 8.52 37.84 0.47
N GLN A 824 7.45 37.10 0.81
CA GLN A 824 7.11 36.76 2.19
C GLN A 824 6.25 35.53 2.24
N VAL A 825 6.37 34.76 3.31
CA VAL A 825 5.44 33.65 3.63
C VAL A 825 5.07 33.75 5.10
N GLU A 826 3.76 33.77 5.37
CA GLU A 826 3.17 33.72 6.72
C GLU A 826 2.22 32.54 6.87
N ALA A 827 2.27 31.87 8.02
CA ALA A 827 1.18 31.01 8.45
C ALA A 827 0.18 31.82 9.24
N LEU A 828 -1.08 31.88 8.77
CA LEU A 828 -2.15 32.67 9.37
C LEU A 828 -2.79 31.93 10.52
N ALA A 829 -2.83 32.60 11.70
CA ALA A 829 -3.47 32.05 12.90
C ALA A 829 -4.99 31.93 12.72
N GLU A 830 -5.58 30.92 13.36
CA GLU A 830 -7.01 30.78 13.46
C GLU A 830 -7.61 31.79 14.44
N LEU A 831 -8.81 32.27 14.11
CA LEU A 831 -9.62 33.12 14.98
C LEU A 831 -10.92 32.39 15.29
N ASP A 832 -11.38 32.51 16.55
CA ASP A 832 -12.71 32.09 16.90
C ASP A 832 -13.73 33.05 16.27
N ALA A 833 -14.59 32.50 15.42
CA ALA A 833 -15.50 33.26 14.61
C ALA A 833 -16.86 32.52 14.50
N PRO A 834 -17.66 32.49 15.59
CA PRO A 834 -18.90 31.72 15.61
C PRO A 834 -19.93 32.33 14.62
N LEU A 835 -20.82 31.48 14.10
CA LEU A 835 -21.99 31.86 13.34
C LEU A 835 -23.19 31.92 14.28
N LYS A 836 -23.73 33.11 14.46
CA LYS A 836 -24.91 33.32 15.33
C LYS A 836 -26.16 33.27 14.47
N GLN A 837 -27.10 32.37 14.84
CA GLN A 837 -28.41 32.20 14.21
C GLN A 837 -28.32 32.19 12.67
N PRO A 838 -27.48 31.34 12.04
CA PRO A 838 -27.28 31.39 10.62
C PRO A 838 -28.57 31.12 9.85
N THR A 839 -28.77 31.88 8.79
CA THR A 839 -29.90 31.77 7.86
C THR A 839 -29.40 31.52 6.45
N LEU A 840 -29.87 30.46 5.83
CA LEU A 840 -29.66 30.18 4.41
C LEU A 840 -30.83 30.79 3.61
N GLU A 841 -30.51 31.72 2.72
CA GLU A 841 -31.49 32.36 1.82
C GLU A 841 -31.37 31.75 0.42
N LEU A 842 -32.51 31.26 -0.12
CA LEU A 842 -32.60 30.70 -1.47
C LEU A 842 -33.75 31.39 -2.21
N GLY A 843 -33.44 32.40 -3.03
CA GLY A 843 -34.43 33.28 -3.62
C GLY A 843 -35.17 34.08 -2.55
N SER A 844 -36.50 33.91 -2.47
CA SER A 844 -37.35 34.51 -1.42
C SER A 844 -37.45 33.70 -0.14
N ASP A 845 -37.05 32.44 -0.20
CA ASP A 845 -37.20 31.50 0.91
C ASP A 845 -36.00 31.57 1.87
N LYS A 846 -36.27 31.50 3.17
CA LYS A 846 -35.29 31.57 4.24
C LYS A 846 -35.36 30.36 5.13
N PHE A 847 -34.22 29.77 5.45
CA PHE A 847 -34.08 28.68 6.44
C PHE A 847 -33.18 29.16 7.57
N THR A 848 -33.80 29.53 8.70
CA THR A 848 -33.09 30.05 9.85
C THR A 848 -32.84 28.94 10.87
N LEU A 849 -31.59 28.82 11.33
CA LEU A 849 -31.21 27.95 12.45
C LEU A 849 -31.24 28.80 13.74
N PRO A 850 -32.17 28.54 14.67
CA PRO A 850 -32.25 29.30 15.92
C PRO A 850 -31.22 28.83 16.95
N VAL A 851 -29.94 28.74 16.52
CA VAL A 851 -28.82 28.25 17.30
C VAL A 851 -27.52 28.92 16.86
N ASP A 852 -26.62 29.13 17.78
CA ASP A 852 -25.26 29.57 17.49
C ASP A 852 -24.39 28.37 17.22
N LEU A 853 -23.61 28.39 16.14
CA LEU A 853 -22.59 27.38 15.84
C LEU A 853 -21.24 27.93 16.29
N GLY A 854 -20.63 27.28 17.27
CA GLY A 854 -19.24 27.50 17.66
C GLY A 854 -18.27 27.13 16.55
N THR A 855 -17.02 27.55 16.67
CA THR A 855 -16.00 27.25 15.68
C THR A 855 -15.84 25.74 15.52
N GLU A 856 -15.97 25.27 14.29
CA GLU A 856 -15.96 23.86 13.85
C GLU A 856 -17.21 23.04 14.24
N ASP A 857 -18.18 23.59 14.98
CA ASP A 857 -19.48 22.95 15.16
C ASP A 857 -20.26 22.95 13.84
N TYR A 858 -21.20 22.02 13.69
CA TYR A 858 -21.98 21.92 12.46
C TYR A 858 -23.44 21.55 12.71
N ALA A 859 -24.31 22.07 11.84
CA ALA A 859 -25.70 21.67 11.73
C ALA A 859 -25.90 20.79 10.50
N GLU A 860 -26.62 19.71 10.63
CA GLU A 860 -26.94 18.76 9.56
C GLU A 860 -28.47 18.64 9.42
N PHE A 861 -28.97 18.90 8.20
CA PHE A 861 -30.35 18.70 7.81
C PHE A 861 -30.37 17.74 6.63
N ARG A 862 -30.76 16.50 6.88
CA ARG A 862 -30.66 15.41 5.92
C ARG A 862 -31.82 14.43 6.17
N ASP A 863 -32.59 14.13 5.16
CA ASP A 863 -33.66 13.10 5.12
C ASP A 863 -34.74 13.18 6.20
N SER A 864 -34.71 14.19 7.02
CA SER A 864 -35.54 14.27 8.21
C SER A 864 -36.32 15.58 8.31
N THR A 865 -37.22 15.58 9.25
CA THR A 865 -37.95 16.79 9.66
C THR A 865 -37.12 17.66 10.60
N ASP A 866 -35.97 17.16 11.06
CA ASP A 866 -35.18 17.79 12.13
C ASP A 866 -33.75 18.14 11.70
N VAL A 867 -33.26 19.27 12.20
CA VAL A 867 -31.86 19.66 12.12
C VAL A 867 -31.15 19.12 13.34
N ARG A 868 -30.11 18.37 13.13
CA ARG A 868 -29.20 17.90 14.20
C ARG A 868 -27.99 18.81 14.27
N VAL A 869 -27.66 19.31 15.45
CA VAL A 869 -26.50 20.15 15.71
C VAL A 869 -25.46 19.37 16.49
N PHE A 870 -24.27 19.38 16.00
CA PHE A 870 -23.15 18.62 16.56
C PHE A 870 -21.98 19.54 16.86
N ASP A 871 -21.19 19.19 17.89
CA ASP A 871 -19.87 19.78 18.09
C ASP A 871 -18.85 19.23 17.07
N LYS A 872 -17.66 19.80 17.05
CA LYS A 872 -16.55 19.39 16.20
C LYS A 872 -16.13 17.91 16.37
N GLN A 873 -16.45 17.29 17.48
CA GLN A 873 -16.20 15.86 17.75
C GLN A 873 -17.35 14.96 17.27
N GLY A 874 -18.40 15.53 16.73
CA GLY A 874 -19.60 14.79 16.28
C GLY A 874 -20.57 14.43 17.40
N LYS A 875 -20.39 14.97 18.62
CA LYS A 875 -21.35 14.79 19.71
C LYS A 875 -22.59 15.63 19.42
N LEU A 876 -23.76 15.00 19.48
CA LEU A 876 -25.04 15.68 19.36
C LEU A 876 -25.23 16.67 20.49
N LEU A 877 -25.37 17.96 20.17
CA LEU A 877 -25.65 19.05 21.10
C LEU A 877 -27.14 19.24 21.27
N GLN A 878 -27.87 19.31 20.13
CA GLN A 878 -29.34 19.44 20.15
C GLN A 878 -29.98 19.02 18.82
N THR A 879 -31.26 18.76 18.86
CA THR A 879 -32.14 18.52 17.73
C THR A 879 -33.15 19.64 17.67
N ILE A 880 -33.39 20.24 16.48
CA ILE A 880 -34.23 21.39 16.27
C ILE A 880 -35.23 21.03 15.18
N HIS A 881 -36.52 21.29 15.43
CA HIS A 881 -37.52 21.30 14.37
C HIS A 881 -37.36 22.60 13.55
N PRO A 882 -37.28 22.54 12.21
CA PRO A 882 -37.13 23.73 11.41
C PRO A 882 -38.36 24.64 11.64
N PRO A 883 -38.15 25.94 11.95
CA PRO A 883 -39.23 26.83 12.33
C PRO A 883 -40.15 27.24 11.14
N ASN A 884 -39.68 26.97 9.90
CA ASN A 884 -40.35 27.44 8.69
C ASN A 884 -40.43 26.30 7.64
N ARG A 885 -41.22 26.57 6.58
CA ARG A 885 -41.23 25.68 5.41
C ARG A 885 -39.80 25.48 4.85
N VAL A 886 -39.44 24.25 4.63
CA VAL A 886 -38.15 23.91 4.00
C VAL A 886 -38.11 24.47 2.57
N PRO A 887 -37.11 25.31 2.23
CA PRO A 887 -36.96 25.81 0.88
C PRO A 887 -36.81 24.66 -0.15
N GLN A 888 -37.34 24.89 -1.36
CA GLN A 888 -37.13 23.95 -2.46
C GLN A 888 -35.92 24.41 -3.28
N LEU A 889 -34.93 23.53 -3.39
CA LEU A 889 -33.76 23.72 -4.25
C LEU A 889 -34.20 23.44 -5.71
N PRO A 890 -34.28 24.44 -6.60
CA PRO A 890 -34.65 24.21 -7.99
C PRO A 890 -33.62 23.33 -8.73
N ALA A 891 -34.05 22.72 -9.84
CA ALA A 891 -33.11 22.16 -10.81
C ALA A 891 -32.24 23.29 -11.40
N ASN A 892 -31.01 22.92 -11.83
CA ASN A 892 -30.01 23.83 -12.37
C ASN A 892 -29.31 24.73 -11.32
N THR A 893 -28.75 25.85 -11.77
CA THR A 893 -27.95 26.73 -10.94
C THR A 893 -28.83 27.71 -10.17
N SER A 894 -28.61 27.79 -8.88
CA SER A 894 -29.22 28.72 -7.94
C SER A 894 -28.15 29.46 -7.15
N ARG A 895 -28.56 30.53 -6.44
CA ARG A 895 -27.70 31.24 -5.49
C ARG A 895 -28.19 31.01 -4.08
N ILE A 896 -27.29 30.70 -3.18
CA ILE A 896 -27.54 30.63 -1.74
C ILE A 896 -26.72 31.72 -1.07
N LYS A 897 -27.40 32.52 -0.24
CA LYS A 897 -26.79 33.52 0.61
C LYS A 897 -26.78 33.00 2.06
N LEU A 898 -25.70 33.23 2.77
CA LEU A 898 -25.57 32.97 4.20
C LEU A 898 -25.73 34.32 4.95
N ASP A 899 -26.78 34.48 5.69
CA ASP A 899 -26.94 35.59 6.63
C ASP A 899 -26.66 35.08 8.05
N ALA A 900 -25.70 35.69 8.72
CA ALA A 900 -25.36 35.39 10.11
C ALA A 900 -24.65 36.57 10.75
N THR A 901 -24.78 36.71 12.04
CA THR A 901 -23.97 37.66 12.84
C THR A 901 -22.80 36.95 13.47
N GLY A 902 -21.73 37.70 13.81
CA GLY A 902 -20.49 37.12 14.38
C GLY A 902 -19.29 37.10 13.43
N GLY A 903 -19.47 37.43 12.15
CA GLY A 903 -18.37 37.64 11.17
C GLY A 903 -17.68 36.35 10.70
N GLY A 904 -18.21 35.18 11.04
CA GLY A 904 -17.64 33.90 10.68
C GLY A 904 -17.86 33.51 9.21
N SER A 905 -17.26 32.39 8.83
CA SER A 905 -17.48 31.73 7.55
C SER A 905 -17.99 30.33 7.79
N ALA A 906 -18.66 29.76 6.79
CA ALA A 906 -19.14 28.39 6.82
C ALA A 906 -18.56 27.55 5.68
N LYS A 907 -18.38 26.27 5.94
CA LYS A 907 -18.33 25.22 4.95
C LYS A 907 -19.76 24.73 4.75
N LEU A 908 -20.35 25.05 3.61
CA LEU A 908 -21.66 24.57 3.23
C LEU A 908 -21.49 23.33 2.35
N THR A 909 -22.00 22.20 2.79
CA THR A 909 -22.15 20.98 1.99
C THR A 909 -23.61 20.86 1.58
N LEU A 910 -23.92 21.13 0.32
CA LEU A 910 -25.24 20.93 -0.23
C LEU A 910 -25.40 19.46 -0.63
N ILE A 911 -26.51 18.84 -0.25
CA ILE A 911 -26.81 17.43 -0.51
C ILE A 911 -27.95 17.37 -1.52
N THR A 912 -27.72 16.74 -2.68
CA THR A 912 -28.77 16.51 -3.69
C THR A 912 -28.86 15.03 -4.00
N LEU A 913 -30.10 14.54 -4.16
CA LEU A 913 -30.42 13.14 -4.37
C LEU A 913 -31.01 12.94 -5.76
N GLY A 914 -30.47 12.00 -6.52
CA GLY A 914 -31.00 11.56 -7.80
C GLY A 914 -32.16 10.57 -7.68
N GLU A 915 -32.64 10.09 -8.83
CA GLU A 915 -33.71 9.10 -8.88
C GLU A 915 -33.31 7.76 -8.24
N PRO A 916 -34.19 7.11 -7.48
CA PRO A 916 -33.88 5.86 -6.79
C PRO A 916 -33.66 4.72 -7.79
N LEU A 917 -32.67 3.86 -7.52
CA LEU A 917 -32.54 2.59 -8.21
C LEU A 917 -33.67 1.65 -7.80
N LYS A 918 -34.48 1.25 -8.76
CA LYS A 918 -35.56 0.27 -8.54
C LYS A 918 -34.99 -1.13 -8.63
N TYR A 919 -35.11 -1.92 -7.58
CA TYR A 919 -34.84 -3.34 -7.55
C TYR A 919 -35.76 -4.02 -6.52
N SER A 920 -36.03 -5.28 -6.74
CA SER A 920 -36.73 -6.12 -5.74
C SER A 920 -35.68 -6.93 -4.99
N PRO A 921 -35.60 -6.84 -3.66
CA PRO A 921 -34.65 -7.57 -2.83
C PRO A 921 -34.81 -9.10 -2.98
#